data_2bcd2cbfd427967f297df3a28a2732c2
#
_entry.id   2bcd2cbfd427967f297df3a28a2732c2
#
_cell.length_a   1.000
_cell.length_b   1.000
_cell.length_c   1.000
_cell.angle_alpha   90.00
_cell.angle_beta   90.00
_cell.angle_gamma   90.00
#
_symmetry.space_group_name_H-M   'P 1'
#
loop_
_entity.id
_entity.type
_entity.pdbx_description
1 polymer ?
#
loop_
_entity_poly.entity_id
_entity_poly.type
_entity_poly.pdbx_seq_one_letter_code
_entity_poly.pdbx_strand_id
1 'polypeptide(L)'
;MTSAQVDLTRRYLEFLDWPEVCAELAQRAHSSRGVNACQALPLCDSAAEARERMAEVTEAVAILRTGESLPVLNFPEIEIHLRSVAQGVPLGPEELRQVADFCEVVAHARRFFGRIQPDGVLQTPRLSHLAATLGYHEDLVRLARETFDATGELRDSASPELARLRYERDQVAARAREQADSILGSEEFTPYLQDQFVTLREDRFVLPLRASFKSMGLGIVHDTSRTGETVFVEPTALVELNNRLKVAEIEIRRESRRILQELAAAVSAAAPLLRTDRDTLARLDVIGASARLAEAYEGMPVEIVDEPVVELTSLRHPLLALRAASEKRTVTANNLVLGDVPGWSKAKALVVSGPNAGGKTVLLKSVGLAALLARAGLHVPVASGSRVGFFHRVLADIGDQQSVRGDLSTFSAHLANLAGILECATTAHDENLLILCDELMVGTHPDQGAALARAMLEALGEAPGLIVVTTHFDSLKALAESDERFRNAGMEYDLVKLRPTFRLKDGVPGRSYALDIAARIGLPDEVLARARSLMNESSLGLEETLRNLQTREQALEHASQELEQTRLELEQAKEVLEERADAEKTATEALTRRERELAMRSREAIDAAVRDARDAISEIVREARRERSPQAAQVARVALDKKAKEVTAKLPEPPQLDLNRLREALANRGLGTGERGDKNKKNQPAQRGKSAAEATSQAPLTLQSRANTLDLRGQRADEALSELEAFLDRTALEGADTVFVIHGHGTGALRKVVREYLATSPYVGRFRAGGAGEGGDGVSVISLKG
;
A
#
# COMPACT_ATOMS: atom_id res chain seq x y z
N MET A 1 5.81 -36.41 -13.14
CA MET A 1 6.63 -36.31 -11.89
C MET A 1 6.54 -37.63 -11.12
N THR A 2 7.66 -38.15 -10.64
CA THR A 2 7.67 -39.31 -9.74
C THR A 2 7.17 -38.93 -8.35
N SER A 3 6.71 -39.91 -7.54
CA SER A 3 6.25 -39.62 -6.15
C SER A 3 7.30 -38.89 -5.32
N ALA A 4 8.58 -39.16 -5.52
CA ALA A 4 9.71 -38.51 -4.87
C ALA A 4 9.85 -37.03 -5.30
N GLN A 5 9.58 -36.69 -6.56
CA GLN A 5 9.61 -35.31 -7.06
C GLN A 5 8.44 -34.46 -6.52
N VAL A 6 7.28 -35.08 -6.33
CA VAL A 6 6.11 -34.40 -5.72
C VAL A 6 6.40 -34.06 -4.26
N ASP A 7 7.04 -34.97 -3.53
CA ASP A 7 7.38 -34.79 -2.12
C ASP A 7 8.45 -33.70 -1.92
N LEU A 8 9.45 -33.65 -2.81
CA LEU A 8 10.48 -32.61 -2.83
C LEU A 8 9.86 -31.22 -3.12
N THR A 9 8.98 -31.10 -4.10
CA THR A 9 8.33 -29.83 -4.44
C THR A 9 7.52 -29.28 -3.25
N ARG A 10 6.77 -30.15 -2.56
CA ARG A 10 6.01 -29.77 -1.36
C ARG A 10 6.92 -29.26 -0.25
N ARG A 11 8.06 -29.90 -0.03
CA ARG A 11 9.05 -29.51 0.98
C ARG A 11 9.64 -28.12 0.69
N TYR A 12 9.92 -27.78 -0.57
CA TYR A 12 10.43 -26.47 -0.94
C TYR A 12 9.39 -25.37 -0.68
N LEU A 13 8.11 -25.63 -0.92
CA LEU A 13 7.02 -24.69 -0.59
C LEU A 13 6.92 -24.45 0.93
N GLU A 14 7.09 -25.50 1.75
CA GLU A 14 7.11 -25.38 3.21
C GLU A 14 8.30 -24.55 3.71
N PHE A 15 9.51 -24.70 3.13
CA PHE A 15 10.67 -23.88 3.47
C PHE A 15 10.47 -22.39 3.18
N LEU A 16 9.63 -22.07 2.22
CA LEU A 16 9.32 -20.70 1.82
C LEU A 16 8.08 -20.10 2.50
N ASP A 17 7.50 -20.76 3.51
CA ASP A 17 6.28 -20.34 4.19
C ASP A 17 5.09 -20.13 3.20
N TRP A 18 5.06 -20.89 2.09
CA TRP A 18 3.98 -20.79 1.11
C TRP A 18 2.62 -21.24 1.67
N PRO A 19 2.54 -22.33 2.48
CA PRO A 19 1.29 -22.72 3.13
C PRO A 19 0.71 -21.62 4.02
N GLU A 20 1.55 -20.84 4.69
CA GLU A 20 1.14 -19.70 5.53
C GLU A 20 0.55 -18.57 4.67
N VAL A 21 1.15 -18.30 3.51
CA VAL A 21 0.60 -17.32 2.55
C VAL A 21 -0.77 -17.79 2.03
N CYS A 22 -0.89 -19.08 1.69
CA CYS A 22 -2.16 -19.68 1.28
C CYS A 22 -3.22 -19.63 2.40
N ALA A 23 -2.82 -19.81 3.66
CA ALA A 23 -3.71 -19.69 4.81
C ALA A 23 -4.22 -18.23 4.99
N GLU A 24 -3.33 -17.24 4.85
CA GLU A 24 -3.70 -15.82 4.86
C GLU A 24 -4.63 -15.45 3.70
N LEU A 25 -4.43 -16.03 2.53
CA LEU A 25 -5.33 -15.88 1.39
C LEU A 25 -6.72 -16.48 1.69
N ALA A 26 -6.73 -17.70 2.25
CA ALA A 26 -7.97 -18.43 2.58
C ALA A 26 -8.85 -17.70 3.61
N GLN A 27 -8.27 -16.99 4.57
CA GLN A 27 -9.00 -16.16 5.52
C GLN A 27 -9.79 -15.02 4.85
N ARG A 28 -9.45 -14.69 3.63
CA ARG A 28 -10.06 -13.62 2.84
C ARG A 28 -11.10 -14.11 1.83
N ALA A 29 -11.25 -15.41 1.68
CA ALA A 29 -12.33 -16.02 0.89
C ALA A 29 -13.61 -16.11 1.72
N HIS A 30 -14.77 -16.09 1.07
CA HIS A 30 -16.07 -16.09 1.73
C HIS A 30 -16.77 -17.46 1.67
N SER A 31 -16.57 -18.21 0.60
CA SER A 31 -17.17 -19.53 0.42
C SER A 31 -16.24 -20.64 0.93
N SER A 32 -16.80 -21.72 1.44
CA SER A 32 -16.04 -22.92 1.83
C SER A 32 -15.20 -23.47 0.67
N ARG A 33 -15.73 -23.38 -0.55
CA ARG A 33 -15.04 -23.82 -1.77
C ARG A 33 -13.88 -22.87 -2.14
N GLY A 34 -14.08 -21.55 -2.00
CA GLY A 34 -13.05 -20.55 -2.17
C GLY A 34 -11.92 -20.70 -1.14
N VAL A 35 -12.27 -20.94 0.13
CA VAL A 35 -11.30 -21.23 1.21
C VAL A 35 -10.43 -22.44 0.85
N ASN A 36 -11.05 -23.57 0.46
CA ASN A 36 -10.32 -24.78 0.06
C ASN A 36 -9.43 -24.54 -1.17
N ALA A 37 -9.93 -23.78 -2.16
CA ALA A 37 -9.16 -23.43 -3.36
C ALA A 37 -7.97 -22.51 -3.04
N CYS A 38 -8.11 -21.58 -2.11
CA CYS A 38 -7.02 -20.74 -1.62
C CYS A 38 -5.96 -21.53 -0.84
N GLN A 39 -6.38 -22.48 0.01
CA GLN A 39 -5.45 -23.35 0.77
C GLN A 39 -4.62 -24.24 -0.14
N ALA A 40 -5.20 -24.72 -1.24
CA ALA A 40 -4.55 -25.55 -2.23
C ALA A 40 -4.31 -24.81 -3.55
N LEU A 41 -3.93 -23.51 -3.47
CA LEU A 41 -3.77 -22.66 -4.64
C LEU A 41 -2.75 -23.26 -5.62
N PRO A 42 -3.17 -23.66 -6.84
CA PRO A 42 -2.27 -24.23 -7.83
C PRO A 42 -1.38 -23.16 -8.43
N LEU A 43 -0.10 -23.46 -8.54
CA LEU A 43 0.85 -22.66 -9.31
C LEU A 43 0.59 -22.86 -10.80
N CYS A 44 0.69 -21.79 -11.59
CA CYS A 44 0.50 -21.85 -13.04
C CYS A 44 1.60 -22.67 -13.71
N ASP A 45 1.24 -23.37 -14.80
CA ASP A 45 2.17 -24.15 -15.60
C ASP A 45 2.84 -23.34 -16.71
N SER A 46 2.33 -22.15 -17.00
CA SER A 46 2.88 -21.23 -18.02
C SER A 46 2.83 -19.76 -17.59
N ALA A 47 3.75 -18.97 -18.14
CA ALA A 47 3.78 -17.52 -17.95
C ALA A 47 2.50 -16.84 -18.45
N ALA A 48 1.91 -17.33 -19.55
CA ALA A 48 0.68 -16.80 -20.11
C ALA A 48 -0.50 -16.94 -19.14
N GLU A 49 -0.63 -18.11 -18.50
CA GLU A 49 -1.65 -18.35 -17.47
C GLU A 49 -1.43 -17.45 -16.24
N ALA A 50 -0.19 -17.32 -15.78
CA ALA A 50 0.14 -16.48 -14.64
C ALA A 50 -0.16 -14.98 -14.91
N ARG A 51 0.16 -14.50 -16.13
CA ARG A 51 -0.18 -13.12 -16.57
C ARG A 51 -1.69 -12.92 -16.60
N GLU A 52 -2.46 -13.89 -17.09
CA GLU A 52 -3.92 -13.80 -17.16
C GLU A 52 -4.55 -13.77 -15.77
N ARG A 53 -4.15 -14.66 -14.86
CA ARG A 53 -4.61 -14.64 -13.46
C ARG A 53 -4.24 -13.34 -12.75
N MET A 54 -3.01 -12.85 -12.94
CA MET A 54 -2.57 -11.58 -12.37
C MET A 54 -3.39 -10.40 -12.89
N ALA A 55 -3.76 -10.41 -14.16
CA ALA A 55 -4.61 -9.38 -14.75
C ALA A 55 -6.03 -9.41 -14.17
N GLU A 56 -6.61 -10.60 -13.91
CA GLU A 56 -7.91 -10.74 -13.20
C GLU A 56 -7.84 -10.15 -11.79
N VAL A 57 -6.77 -10.45 -11.04
CA VAL A 57 -6.54 -9.88 -9.71
C VAL A 57 -6.38 -8.35 -9.78
N THR A 58 -5.65 -7.86 -10.79
CA THR A 58 -5.45 -6.42 -11.00
C THR A 58 -6.77 -5.68 -11.25
N GLU A 59 -7.68 -6.26 -12.05
CA GLU A 59 -9.02 -5.72 -12.25
C GLU A 59 -9.81 -5.66 -10.93
N ALA A 60 -9.74 -6.71 -10.10
CA ALA A 60 -10.41 -6.74 -8.80
C ALA A 60 -9.83 -5.72 -7.80
N VAL A 61 -8.50 -5.54 -7.78
CA VAL A 61 -7.83 -4.51 -6.98
C VAL A 61 -8.24 -3.12 -7.46
N ALA A 62 -8.35 -2.90 -8.76
CA ALA A 62 -8.80 -1.63 -9.30
C ALA A 62 -10.22 -1.26 -8.83
N ILE A 63 -11.14 -2.24 -8.73
CA ILE A 63 -12.47 -2.02 -8.14
C ILE A 63 -12.35 -1.58 -6.68
N LEU A 64 -11.55 -2.27 -5.86
CA LEU A 64 -11.37 -1.91 -4.44
C LEU A 64 -10.81 -0.49 -4.27
N ARG A 65 -9.90 -0.07 -5.14
CA ARG A 65 -9.28 1.27 -5.10
C ARG A 65 -10.22 2.40 -5.51
N THR A 66 -11.34 2.12 -6.18
CA THR A 66 -12.40 3.13 -6.37
C THR A 66 -13.23 3.38 -5.11
N GLY A 67 -13.03 2.60 -4.05
CA GLY A 67 -13.83 2.62 -2.83
C GLY A 67 -15.09 1.74 -2.90
N GLU A 68 -15.29 1.02 -4.01
CA GLU A 68 -16.37 0.04 -4.14
C GLU A 68 -15.92 -1.30 -3.56
N SER A 69 -16.78 -1.94 -2.74
CA SER A 69 -16.49 -3.26 -2.18
C SER A 69 -16.88 -4.37 -3.16
N LEU A 70 -16.01 -5.39 -3.28
CA LEU A 70 -16.36 -6.60 -4.02
C LEU A 70 -17.52 -7.35 -3.36
N PRO A 71 -18.36 -8.06 -4.14
CA PRO A 71 -19.48 -8.80 -3.60
C PRO A 71 -19.01 -9.90 -2.64
N VAL A 72 -19.79 -10.13 -1.58
CA VAL A 72 -19.57 -11.24 -0.66
C VAL A 72 -20.13 -12.50 -1.32
N LEU A 73 -19.24 -13.39 -1.76
CA LEU A 73 -19.60 -14.62 -2.45
C LEU A 73 -19.67 -15.80 -1.46
N ASN A 74 -20.52 -15.66 -0.44
CA ASN A 74 -20.81 -16.76 0.46
C ASN A 74 -22.00 -17.57 -0.06
N PHE A 75 -21.75 -18.80 -0.48
CA PHE A 75 -22.77 -19.68 -1.03
C PHE A 75 -22.66 -21.10 -0.45
N PRO A 76 -23.80 -21.82 -0.33
CA PRO A 76 -23.82 -23.18 0.18
C PRO A 76 -23.20 -24.17 -0.80
N GLU A 77 -22.65 -25.29 -0.29
CA GLU A 77 -22.14 -26.39 -1.12
C GLU A 77 -23.31 -27.22 -1.63
N ILE A 78 -23.60 -27.12 -2.92
CA ILE A 78 -24.75 -27.76 -3.55
C ILE A 78 -24.46 -29.09 -4.28
N GLU A 79 -23.18 -29.48 -4.39
CA GLU A 79 -22.81 -30.67 -5.19
C GLU A 79 -23.50 -31.94 -4.70
N ILE A 80 -23.66 -32.11 -3.37
CA ILE A 80 -24.35 -33.27 -2.80
C ILE A 80 -25.80 -33.30 -3.27
N HIS A 81 -26.48 -32.16 -3.28
CA HIS A 81 -27.88 -32.01 -3.73
C HIS A 81 -28.01 -32.30 -5.22
N LEU A 82 -27.08 -31.77 -6.04
CA LEU A 82 -27.08 -32.03 -7.48
C LEU A 82 -26.82 -33.50 -7.82
N ARG A 83 -26.00 -34.22 -7.05
CA ARG A 83 -25.81 -35.66 -7.19
C ARG A 83 -27.05 -36.43 -6.79
N SER A 84 -27.68 -36.09 -5.65
CA SER A 84 -28.91 -36.71 -5.18
C SER A 84 -30.02 -36.64 -6.23
N VAL A 85 -30.24 -35.46 -6.79
CA VAL A 85 -31.25 -35.26 -7.85
C VAL A 85 -30.92 -36.06 -9.12
N ALA A 86 -29.64 -36.10 -9.52
CA ALA A 86 -29.20 -36.89 -10.69
C ALA A 86 -29.42 -38.40 -10.48
N GLN A 87 -29.42 -38.89 -9.24
CA GLN A 87 -29.71 -40.26 -8.85
C GLN A 87 -31.22 -40.54 -8.61
N GLY A 88 -32.06 -39.53 -8.79
CA GLY A 88 -33.51 -39.63 -8.52
C GLY A 88 -33.88 -39.63 -7.05
N VAL A 89 -32.94 -39.26 -6.15
CA VAL A 89 -33.22 -39.12 -4.72
C VAL A 89 -33.96 -37.79 -4.50
N PRO A 90 -35.14 -37.80 -3.81
CA PRO A 90 -35.86 -36.57 -3.59
C PRO A 90 -35.11 -35.63 -2.65
N LEU A 91 -35.10 -34.33 -2.98
CA LEU A 91 -34.59 -33.30 -2.10
C LEU A 91 -35.68 -32.81 -1.15
N GLY A 92 -35.31 -32.54 0.09
CA GLY A 92 -36.15 -31.88 1.08
C GLY A 92 -36.23 -30.36 0.89
N PRO A 93 -37.07 -29.70 1.71
CA PRO A 93 -37.23 -28.25 1.65
C PRO A 93 -35.93 -27.49 1.86
N GLU A 94 -35.11 -27.92 2.83
CA GLU A 94 -33.84 -27.23 3.17
C GLU A 94 -32.83 -27.33 2.04
N GLU A 95 -32.66 -28.50 1.42
CA GLU A 95 -31.72 -28.69 0.29
C GLU A 95 -32.15 -27.89 -0.93
N LEU A 96 -33.45 -27.81 -1.21
CA LEU A 96 -33.97 -27.00 -2.32
C LEU A 96 -33.79 -25.51 -2.07
N ARG A 97 -33.97 -25.07 -0.82
CA ARG A 97 -33.69 -23.68 -0.41
C ARG A 97 -32.22 -23.33 -0.58
N GLN A 98 -31.30 -24.20 -0.18
CA GLN A 98 -29.87 -23.99 -0.37
C GLN A 98 -29.50 -23.82 -1.84
N VAL A 99 -30.13 -24.60 -2.75
CA VAL A 99 -29.94 -24.41 -4.20
C VAL A 99 -30.49 -23.05 -4.65
N ALA A 100 -31.62 -22.60 -4.12
CA ALA A 100 -32.17 -21.28 -4.44
C ALA A 100 -31.28 -20.14 -3.92
N ASP A 101 -30.80 -20.23 -2.70
CA ASP A 101 -29.84 -19.27 -2.10
C ASP A 101 -28.57 -19.19 -2.95
N PHE A 102 -28.06 -20.32 -3.44
CA PHE A 102 -26.94 -20.37 -4.37
C PHE A 102 -27.27 -19.60 -5.67
N CYS A 103 -28.43 -19.82 -6.27
CA CYS A 103 -28.87 -19.12 -7.50
C CYS A 103 -28.98 -17.61 -7.27
N GLU A 104 -29.36 -17.15 -6.08
CA GLU A 104 -29.40 -15.74 -5.72
C GLU A 104 -28.00 -15.12 -5.70
N VAL A 105 -26.99 -15.85 -5.16
CA VAL A 105 -25.59 -15.41 -5.19
C VAL A 105 -25.08 -15.33 -6.63
N VAL A 106 -25.41 -16.31 -7.49
CA VAL A 106 -25.09 -16.27 -8.93
C VAL A 106 -25.67 -15.02 -9.57
N ALA A 107 -26.95 -14.73 -9.36
CA ALA A 107 -27.61 -13.55 -9.91
C ALA A 107 -27.01 -12.24 -9.37
N HIS A 108 -26.60 -12.21 -8.09
CA HIS A 108 -25.94 -11.07 -7.48
C HIS A 108 -24.57 -10.80 -8.12
N ALA A 109 -23.71 -11.83 -8.20
CA ALA A 109 -22.39 -11.74 -8.81
C ALA A 109 -22.48 -11.27 -10.27
N ARG A 110 -23.38 -11.87 -11.07
CA ARG A 110 -23.61 -11.50 -12.46
C ARG A 110 -24.01 -10.03 -12.60
N ARG A 111 -24.96 -9.56 -11.78
CA ARG A 111 -25.39 -8.15 -11.81
C ARG A 111 -24.29 -7.20 -11.38
N PHE A 112 -23.49 -7.56 -10.37
CA PHE A 112 -22.40 -6.71 -9.91
C PHE A 112 -21.37 -6.49 -11.01
N PHE A 113 -20.77 -7.56 -11.53
CA PHE A 113 -19.73 -7.45 -12.56
C PHE A 113 -20.26 -7.01 -13.93
N GLY A 114 -21.55 -7.21 -14.23
CA GLY A 114 -22.19 -6.72 -15.44
C GLY A 114 -22.47 -5.21 -15.45
N ARG A 115 -22.58 -4.57 -14.26
CA ARG A 115 -22.80 -3.12 -14.13
C ARG A 115 -21.53 -2.28 -14.31
N ILE A 116 -20.38 -2.87 -14.08
CA ILE A 116 -19.08 -2.16 -14.09
C ILE A 116 -18.65 -1.75 -15.51
N GLN A 117 -19.40 -2.12 -16.54
CA GLN A 117 -19.30 -1.58 -17.89
C GLN A 117 -20.49 -0.64 -18.15
N PRO A 118 -20.52 0.39 -18.86
CA PRO A 118 -20.00 0.78 -20.16
C PRO A 118 -19.48 2.22 -20.27
N ASP A 119 -19.64 3.12 -19.28
CA ASP A 119 -19.42 4.55 -19.48
C ASP A 119 -18.28 5.14 -18.62
N GLY A 120 -17.49 4.31 -17.95
CA GLY A 120 -16.59 4.77 -16.89
C GLY A 120 -15.12 4.49 -17.09
N VAL A 121 -14.37 5.14 -16.25
CA VAL A 121 -12.93 5.13 -16.08
C VAL A 121 -12.37 3.72 -15.77
N LEU A 122 -13.21 2.78 -15.30
CA LEU A 122 -12.77 1.44 -14.86
C LEU A 122 -13.15 0.37 -15.91
N GLN A 123 -12.14 -0.20 -16.55
CA GLN A 123 -12.32 -1.32 -17.48
C GLN A 123 -11.96 -2.63 -16.78
N THR A 124 -12.94 -3.54 -16.62
CA THR A 124 -12.76 -4.87 -16.03
C THR A 124 -13.24 -5.96 -16.99
N PRO A 125 -12.65 -6.06 -18.20
CA PRO A 125 -13.16 -6.94 -19.26
C PRO A 125 -13.08 -8.42 -18.87
N ARG A 126 -12.07 -8.85 -18.12
CA ARG A 126 -11.88 -10.25 -17.72
C ARG A 126 -12.91 -10.69 -16.69
N LEU A 127 -13.10 -9.90 -15.64
CA LEU A 127 -14.11 -10.19 -14.62
C LEU A 127 -15.52 -10.15 -15.18
N SER A 128 -15.81 -9.20 -16.07
CA SER A 128 -17.10 -9.12 -16.78
C SER A 128 -17.31 -10.32 -17.70
N HIS A 129 -16.27 -10.76 -18.42
CA HIS A 129 -16.35 -11.95 -19.26
C HIS A 129 -16.60 -13.21 -18.41
N LEU A 130 -15.86 -13.36 -17.30
CA LEU A 130 -16.04 -14.48 -16.38
C LEU A 130 -17.46 -14.49 -15.79
N ALA A 131 -17.97 -13.35 -15.35
CA ALA A 131 -19.33 -13.23 -14.83
C ALA A 131 -20.40 -13.45 -15.90
N ALA A 132 -20.13 -13.15 -17.18
CA ALA A 132 -21.05 -13.41 -18.28
C ALA A 132 -21.26 -14.92 -18.53
N THR A 133 -20.34 -15.79 -18.10
CA THR A 133 -20.52 -17.25 -18.18
C THR A 133 -21.50 -17.79 -17.12
N LEU A 134 -21.82 -17.01 -16.08
CA LEU A 134 -22.78 -17.37 -15.06
C LEU A 134 -24.21 -17.48 -15.65
N GLY A 135 -24.93 -18.52 -15.25
CA GLY A 135 -26.27 -18.82 -15.74
C GLY A 135 -27.33 -17.83 -15.28
N TYR A 136 -28.46 -17.88 -15.98
CA TYR A 136 -29.70 -17.21 -15.58
C TYR A 136 -30.60 -18.21 -14.88
N HIS A 137 -30.83 -18.04 -13.59
CA HIS A 137 -31.66 -18.93 -12.76
C HIS A 137 -32.87 -18.20 -12.16
N GLU A 138 -33.34 -17.13 -12.81
CA GLU A 138 -34.45 -16.31 -12.30
C GLU A 138 -35.72 -17.13 -12.09
N ASP A 139 -35.98 -18.09 -12.98
CA ASP A 139 -37.14 -18.98 -12.82
C ASP A 139 -37.03 -19.90 -11.62
N LEU A 140 -35.84 -20.46 -11.32
CA LEU A 140 -35.62 -21.25 -10.11
C LEU A 140 -35.73 -20.41 -8.86
N VAL A 141 -35.15 -19.22 -8.84
CA VAL A 141 -35.25 -18.28 -7.70
C VAL A 141 -36.71 -17.87 -7.48
N ARG A 142 -37.43 -17.54 -8.55
CA ARG A 142 -38.85 -17.19 -8.47
C ARG A 142 -39.67 -18.36 -7.92
N LEU A 143 -39.52 -19.54 -8.50
CA LEU A 143 -40.23 -20.75 -8.08
C LEU A 143 -39.96 -21.09 -6.60
N ALA A 144 -38.68 -20.98 -6.18
CA ALA A 144 -38.35 -21.22 -4.76
C ALA A 144 -38.97 -20.16 -3.84
N ARG A 145 -38.97 -18.87 -4.20
CA ARG A 145 -39.59 -17.79 -3.42
C ARG A 145 -41.11 -17.92 -3.33
N GLU A 146 -41.77 -18.43 -4.39
CA GLU A 146 -43.19 -18.72 -4.38
C GLU A 146 -43.48 -19.94 -3.54
N THR A 147 -42.56 -20.91 -3.45
CA THR A 147 -42.69 -22.18 -2.74
C THR A 147 -42.41 -22.06 -1.25
N PHE A 148 -41.35 -21.34 -0.85
CA PHE A 148 -40.88 -21.28 0.53
C PHE A 148 -41.12 -19.90 1.16
N ASP A 149 -41.38 -19.91 2.47
CA ASP A 149 -41.40 -18.69 3.28
C ASP A 149 -39.97 -18.37 3.85
N ALA A 150 -39.89 -17.33 4.70
CA ALA A 150 -38.64 -16.91 5.33
C ALA A 150 -38.08 -17.95 6.34
N THR A 151 -38.92 -18.87 6.85
CA THR A 151 -38.51 -19.95 7.78
C THR A 151 -38.08 -21.21 7.03
N GLY A 152 -38.30 -21.27 5.73
CA GLY A 152 -38.02 -22.43 4.88
C GLY A 152 -39.16 -23.43 4.82
N GLU A 153 -40.32 -23.09 5.35
CA GLU A 153 -41.53 -23.91 5.20
C GLU A 153 -42.27 -23.61 3.90
N LEU A 154 -43.04 -24.61 3.43
CA LEU A 154 -43.89 -24.43 2.24
C LEU A 154 -44.97 -23.40 2.52
N ARG A 155 -45.05 -22.37 1.69
CA ARG A 155 -46.14 -21.38 1.74
C ARG A 155 -47.49 -22.02 1.42
N ASP A 156 -48.56 -21.52 2.02
CA ASP A 156 -49.90 -21.89 1.60
C ASP A 156 -50.20 -21.56 0.14
N SER A 157 -49.61 -20.46 -0.33
CA SER A 157 -49.72 -20.02 -1.73
C SER A 157 -48.85 -20.81 -2.72
N ALA A 158 -48.07 -21.80 -2.25
CA ALA A 158 -47.21 -22.61 -3.13
C ALA A 158 -48.02 -23.38 -4.18
N SER A 159 -49.23 -23.77 -3.86
CA SER A 159 -50.23 -24.21 -4.84
C SER A 159 -51.64 -23.90 -4.36
N PRO A 160 -52.62 -23.68 -5.27
CA PRO A 160 -54.04 -23.50 -4.89
C PRO A 160 -54.60 -24.70 -4.12
N GLU A 161 -54.13 -25.90 -4.48
CA GLU A 161 -54.57 -27.14 -3.85
C GLU A 161 -54.02 -27.26 -2.41
N LEU A 162 -52.75 -26.89 -2.17
CA LEU A 162 -52.18 -26.88 -0.81
C LEU A 162 -52.94 -25.91 0.10
N ALA A 163 -53.23 -24.70 -0.42
CA ALA A 163 -54.03 -23.71 0.31
C ALA A 163 -55.41 -24.24 0.69
N ARG A 164 -56.10 -24.89 -0.26
CA ARG A 164 -57.40 -25.50 -0.05
C ARG A 164 -57.33 -26.59 1.01
N LEU A 165 -56.40 -27.53 0.91
CA LEU A 165 -56.25 -28.64 1.84
C LEU A 165 -55.89 -28.18 3.25
N ARG A 166 -55.00 -27.17 3.42
CA ARG A 166 -54.68 -26.62 4.73
C ARG A 166 -55.86 -25.91 5.35
N TYR A 167 -56.64 -25.14 4.57
CA TYR A 167 -57.85 -24.50 5.03
C TYR A 167 -58.88 -25.55 5.48
N GLU A 168 -59.12 -26.63 4.69
CA GLU A 168 -60.01 -27.73 5.06
C GLU A 168 -59.57 -28.45 6.34
N ARG A 169 -58.27 -28.75 6.49
CA ARG A 169 -57.67 -29.30 7.70
C ARG A 169 -57.98 -28.43 8.91
N ASP A 170 -57.76 -27.11 8.81
CA ASP A 170 -57.96 -26.19 9.94
C ASP A 170 -59.43 -26.09 10.32
N GLN A 171 -60.35 -26.11 9.37
CA GLN A 171 -61.81 -26.16 9.63
C GLN A 171 -62.20 -27.46 10.32
N VAL A 172 -61.67 -28.60 9.87
CA VAL A 172 -61.94 -29.89 10.52
C VAL A 172 -61.33 -29.95 11.91
N ALA A 173 -60.11 -29.47 12.10
CA ALA A 173 -59.42 -29.42 13.38
C ALA A 173 -60.16 -28.53 14.38
N ALA A 174 -60.67 -27.36 13.96
CA ALA A 174 -61.44 -26.47 14.80
C ALA A 174 -62.77 -27.17 15.29
N ARG A 175 -63.47 -27.83 14.36
CA ARG A 175 -64.71 -28.60 14.73
C ARG A 175 -64.40 -29.77 15.63
N ALA A 176 -63.29 -30.51 15.37
CA ALA A 176 -62.89 -31.63 16.19
C ALA A 176 -62.56 -31.17 17.63
N ARG A 177 -61.88 -30.01 17.77
CA ARG A 177 -61.60 -29.42 19.08
C ARG A 177 -62.85 -28.97 19.81
N GLU A 178 -63.75 -28.25 19.14
CA GLU A 178 -65.01 -27.80 19.71
C GLU A 178 -65.85 -28.99 20.20
N GLN A 179 -65.90 -30.05 19.38
CA GLN A 179 -66.61 -31.30 19.76
C GLN A 179 -65.92 -31.98 20.96
N ALA A 180 -64.60 -32.03 21.01
CA ALA A 180 -63.80 -32.59 22.08
C ALA A 180 -64.02 -31.79 23.39
N ASP A 181 -64.02 -30.46 23.32
CA ASP A 181 -64.30 -29.58 24.48
C ASP A 181 -65.75 -29.75 24.96
N SER A 182 -66.68 -29.91 24.04
CA SER A 182 -68.12 -30.23 24.42
C SER A 182 -68.26 -31.56 25.13
N ILE A 183 -67.54 -32.60 24.66
CA ILE A 183 -67.54 -33.93 25.32
C ILE A 183 -66.85 -33.85 26.69
N LEU A 184 -65.77 -33.09 26.81
CA LEU A 184 -65.05 -32.87 28.06
C LEU A 184 -65.95 -32.26 29.16
N GLY A 185 -66.81 -31.32 28.75
CA GLY A 185 -67.79 -30.65 29.66
C GLY A 185 -69.12 -31.42 29.89
N SER A 186 -69.33 -32.57 29.27
CA SER A 186 -70.58 -33.34 29.39
C SER A 186 -70.66 -34.11 30.70
N GLU A 187 -71.85 -34.14 31.28
CA GLU A 187 -72.13 -34.92 32.53
C GLU A 187 -71.91 -36.43 32.32
N GLU A 188 -72.00 -36.93 31.10
CA GLU A 188 -71.79 -38.31 30.72
C GLU A 188 -70.29 -38.72 30.79
N PHE A 189 -69.34 -37.87 30.40
CA PHE A 189 -67.93 -38.20 30.38
C PHE A 189 -67.10 -37.73 31.59
N THR A 190 -67.59 -36.69 32.30
CA THR A 190 -66.92 -36.11 33.49
C THR A 190 -66.54 -37.15 34.57
N PRO A 191 -67.36 -38.22 34.92
CA PRO A 191 -66.93 -39.17 35.90
C PRO A 191 -65.73 -40.05 35.53
N TYR A 192 -65.47 -40.20 34.25
CA TYR A 192 -64.46 -41.11 33.72
C TYR A 192 -63.12 -40.40 33.45
N LEU A 193 -63.10 -39.05 33.41
CA LEU A 193 -61.89 -38.25 33.13
C LEU A 193 -60.91 -38.39 34.30
N GLN A 194 -59.65 -38.56 33.93
CA GLN A 194 -58.50 -38.40 34.83
C GLN A 194 -58.15 -36.93 35.02
N ASP A 195 -58.11 -36.14 33.92
CA ASP A 195 -57.82 -34.72 33.86
C ASP A 195 -58.77 -34.03 32.86
N GLN A 196 -59.06 -32.72 33.09
CA GLN A 196 -59.96 -31.94 32.23
C GLN A 196 -59.23 -31.19 31.17
N PHE A 197 -58.61 -31.90 30.18
CA PHE A 197 -57.98 -31.28 28.99
C PHE A 197 -58.14 -32.19 27.78
N VAL A 198 -58.14 -31.58 26.59
CA VAL A 198 -58.04 -32.25 25.29
C VAL A 198 -56.61 -32.32 24.89
N THR A 199 -56.11 -33.43 24.40
CA THR A 199 -54.76 -33.60 23.91
C THR A 199 -54.72 -34.29 22.53
N LEU A 200 -53.58 -34.15 21.81
CA LEU A 200 -53.33 -34.89 20.58
C LEU A 200 -52.44 -36.12 20.85
N ARG A 201 -52.86 -37.27 20.34
CA ARG A 201 -52.05 -38.50 20.26
C ARG A 201 -52.15 -39.06 18.85
N GLU A 202 -51.02 -39.30 18.22
CA GLU A 202 -50.95 -39.79 16.83
C GLU A 202 -51.81 -38.93 15.86
N ASP A 203 -51.76 -37.61 16.03
CA ASP A 203 -52.52 -36.61 15.25
C ASP A 203 -54.04 -36.73 15.41
N ARG A 204 -54.52 -37.28 16.55
CA ARG A 204 -55.95 -37.42 16.89
C ARG A 204 -56.25 -36.67 18.16
N PHE A 205 -57.42 -36.06 18.26
CA PHE A 205 -57.93 -35.47 19.46
C PHE A 205 -58.44 -36.61 20.37
N VAL A 206 -57.85 -36.70 21.56
CA VAL A 206 -58.18 -37.72 22.57
C VAL A 206 -58.38 -37.08 23.91
N LEU A 207 -59.10 -37.78 24.77
CA LEU A 207 -59.41 -37.41 26.16
C LEU A 207 -58.67 -38.33 27.13
N PRO A 208 -58.09 -37.82 28.25
CA PRO A 208 -57.41 -38.61 29.24
C PRO A 208 -58.49 -39.23 30.24
N LEU A 209 -58.69 -40.53 30.14
CA LEU A 209 -59.59 -41.29 31.04
C LEU A 209 -58.75 -42.06 32.04
N ARG A 210 -59.37 -42.35 33.23
CA ARG A 210 -58.79 -43.25 34.23
C ARG A 210 -58.74 -44.67 33.69
N ALA A 211 -57.61 -45.35 33.86
CA ALA A 211 -57.37 -46.68 33.32
C ALA A 211 -58.39 -47.75 33.71
N SER A 212 -59.06 -47.57 34.87
CA SER A 212 -60.13 -48.42 35.35
C SER A 212 -61.35 -48.46 34.42
N PHE A 213 -61.56 -47.47 33.58
CA PHE A 213 -62.68 -47.36 32.64
C PHE A 213 -62.35 -47.74 31.19
N LYS A 214 -61.19 -48.34 30.95
CA LYS A 214 -60.68 -48.75 29.62
C LYS A 214 -61.70 -49.69 28.89
N SER A 215 -62.40 -50.52 29.56
CA SER A 215 -63.34 -51.54 29.01
C SER A 215 -64.78 -51.08 28.82
N MET A 216 -65.13 -49.84 29.14
CA MET A 216 -66.51 -49.32 29.08
C MET A 216 -67.03 -48.97 27.67
N GLY A 217 -66.21 -49.13 26.61
CA GLY A 217 -66.65 -48.89 25.23
C GLY A 217 -66.90 -47.40 24.89
N LEU A 218 -66.35 -46.47 25.66
CA LEU A 218 -66.49 -45.00 25.47
C LEU A 218 -65.80 -44.47 24.21
N GLY A 219 -64.91 -45.27 23.55
CA GLY A 219 -64.17 -44.91 22.35
C GLY A 219 -62.99 -45.82 22.08
N ILE A 220 -62.13 -45.43 21.23
CA ILE A 220 -60.90 -46.14 20.81
C ILE A 220 -59.72 -45.70 21.69
N VAL A 221 -59.04 -46.68 22.32
CA VAL A 221 -57.74 -46.35 23.05
C VAL A 221 -56.57 -46.25 22.12
N HIS A 222 -55.88 -45.11 22.12
CA HIS A 222 -54.70 -44.84 21.30
C HIS A 222 -53.42 -44.96 22.10
N ASP A 223 -53.40 -44.55 23.38
CA ASP A 223 -52.19 -44.52 24.17
C ASP A 223 -52.47 -44.75 25.65
N THR A 224 -51.49 -45.10 26.44
CA THR A 224 -51.53 -45.24 27.86
C THR A 224 -50.39 -44.51 28.53
N SER A 225 -50.65 -43.77 29.62
CA SER A 225 -49.61 -43.04 30.36
C SER A 225 -48.57 -44.04 30.90
N ARG A 226 -47.32 -43.51 31.11
CA ARG A 226 -46.19 -44.29 31.60
C ARG A 226 -46.44 -44.95 32.95
N THR A 227 -47.28 -44.38 33.78
CA THR A 227 -47.75 -44.96 35.10
C THR A 227 -48.84 -45.96 34.93
N GLY A 228 -49.47 -46.09 33.76
CA GLY A 228 -50.60 -46.94 33.51
C GLY A 228 -51.94 -46.44 34.12
N GLU A 229 -51.96 -45.27 34.77
CA GLU A 229 -53.13 -44.72 35.44
C GLU A 229 -54.12 -43.99 34.53
N THR A 230 -53.59 -43.47 33.37
CA THR A 230 -54.35 -42.72 32.37
C THR A 230 -54.34 -43.42 31.04
N VAL A 231 -55.47 -43.58 30.41
CA VAL A 231 -55.62 -44.02 29.02
C VAL A 231 -56.13 -42.87 28.18
N PHE A 232 -55.53 -42.70 27.00
CA PHE A 232 -55.96 -41.69 26.05
C PHE A 232 -56.95 -42.32 25.08
N VAL A 233 -58.20 -41.88 25.18
CA VAL A 233 -59.31 -42.45 24.43
C VAL A 233 -59.80 -41.44 23.39
N GLU A 234 -60.05 -41.92 22.20
CA GLU A 234 -60.80 -41.20 21.16
C GLU A 234 -62.24 -41.50 21.31
N PRO A 235 -63.08 -40.55 21.76
CA PRO A 235 -64.52 -40.77 21.86
C PRO A 235 -65.10 -41.10 20.49
N THR A 236 -66.14 -41.99 20.49
CA THR A 236 -66.81 -42.46 19.27
C THR A 236 -67.28 -41.26 18.38
N ALA A 237 -67.79 -40.20 19.05
CA ALA A 237 -68.23 -38.98 18.36
C ALA A 237 -67.13 -38.19 17.66
N LEU A 238 -65.83 -38.41 18.02
CA LEU A 238 -64.70 -37.78 17.40
C LEU A 238 -64.05 -38.58 16.25
N VAL A 239 -64.33 -39.87 16.15
CA VAL A 239 -63.72 -40.82 15.22
C VAL A 239 -63.79 -40.30 13.75
N GLU A 240 -64.99 -39.84 13.33
CA GLU A 240 -65.20 -39.35 12.00
C GLU A 240 -64.36 -38.08 11.70
N LEU A 241 -64.36 -37.11 12.62
CA LEU A 241 -63.64 -35.88 12.50
C LEU A 241 -62.10 -36.11 12.49
N ASN A 242 -61.62 -36.95 13.40
CA ASN A 242 -60.20 -37.35 13.46
C ASN A 242 -59.74 -38.10 12.18
N ASN A 243 -60.65 -38.99 11.64
CA ASN A 243 -60.39 -39.66 10.37
C ASN A 243 -60.25 -38.64 9.19
N ARG A 244 -61.19 -37.68 9.14
CA ARG A 244 -61.13 -36.61 8.13
C ARG A 244 -59.87 -35.74 8.29
N LEU A 245 -59.48 -35.42 9.53
CA LEU A 245 -58.25 -34.69 9.79
C LEU A 245 -57.03 -35.47 9.28
N LYS A 246 -56.94 -36.78 9.57
CA LYS A 246 -55.85 -37.65 9.12
C LYS A 246 -55.80 -37.77 7.59
N VAL A 247 -56.94 -37.86 6.92
CA VAL A 247 -56.98 -37.86 5.45
C VAL A 247 -56.47 -36.54 4.89
N ALA A 248 -56.90 -35.39 5.43
CA ALA A 248 -56.42 -34.07 5.00
C ALA A 248 -54.90 -33.93 5.17
N GLU A 249 -54.33 -34.42 6.27
CA GLU A 249 -52.88 -34.42 6.49
C GLU A 249 -52.11 -35.28 5.47
N ILE A 250 -52.65 -36.46 5.13
CA ILE A 250 -52.05 -37.33 4.09
C ILE A 250 -52.10 -36.63 2.74
N GLU A 251 -53.17 -35.96 2.39
CA GLU A 251 -53.31 -35.23 1.15
C GLU A 251 -52.38 -34.00 1.12
N ILE A 252 -52.24 -33.23 2.21
CA ILE A 252 -51.29 -32.17 2.38
C ILE A 252 -49.87 -32.68 2.14
N ARG A 253 -49.48 -33.79 2.77
CA ARG A 253 -48.15 -34.43 2.60
C ARG A 253 -47.91 -34.86 1.14
N ARG A 254 -48.97 -35.39 0.50
CA ARG A 254 -48.89 -35.79 -0.94
C ARG A 254 -48.69 -34.59 -1.83
N GLU A 255 -49.45 -33.51 -1.65
CA GLU A 255 -49.34 -32.30 -2.43
C GLU A 255 -48.02 -31.59 -2.17
N SER A 256 -47.57 -31.48 -0.90
CA SER A 256 -46.26 -30.97 -0.56
C SER A 256 -45.13 -31.72 -1.29
N ARG A 257 -45.21 -33.07 -1.31
CA ARG A 257 -44.23 -33.88 -2.02
C ARG A 257 -44.26 -33.63 -3.54
N ARG A 258 -45.44 -33.43 -4.11
CA ARG A 258 -45.57 -33.08 -5.55
C ARG A 258 -44.87 -31.76 -5.89
N ILE A 259 -45.12 -30.73 -5.06
CA ILE A 259 -44.49 -29.42 -5.23
C ILE A 259 -42.96 -29.52 -5.15
N LEU A 260 -42.46 -30.22 -4.13
CA LEU A 260 -40.99 -30.43 -3.97
C LEU A 260 -40.40 -31.22 -5.13
N GLN A 261 -41.12 -32.20 -5.68
CA GLN A 261 -40.69 -32.97 -6.85
C GLN A 261 -40.60 -32.11 -8.14
N GLU A 262 -41.54 -31.18 -8.33
CA GLU A 262 -41.49 -30.23 -9.45
C GLU A 262 -40.31 -29.30 -9.35
N LEU A 263 -40.01 -28.75 -8.16
CA LEU A 263 -38.84 -27.92 -7.94
C LEU A 263 -37.55 -28.74 -8.10
N ALA A 264 -37.49 -29.97 -7.58
CA ALA A 264 -36.35 -30.87 -7.77
C ALA A 264 -36.11 -31.21 -9.24
N ALA A 265 -37.17 -31.40 -10.03
CA ALA A 265 -37.03 -31.63 -11.49
C ALA A 265 -36.44 -30.40 -12.20
N ALA A 266 -36.87 -29.18 -11.82
CA ALA A 266 -36.28 -27.95 -12.34
C ALA A 266 -34.79 -27.82 -11.97
N VAL A 267 -34.41 -28.15 -10.73
CA VAL A 267 -33.00 -28.20 -10.28
C VAL A 267 -32.21 -29.23 -11.10
N SER A 268 -32.79 -30.42 -11.33
CA SER A 268 -32.14 -31.47 -12.14
C SER A 268 -31.85 -31.03 -13.57
N ALA A 269 -32.80 -30.34 -14.19
CA ALA A 269 -32.60 -29.80 -15.53
C ALA A 269 -31.49 -28.72 -15.57
N ALA A 270 -31.37 -27.91 -14.51
CA ALA A 270 -30.35 -26.87 -14.40
C ALA A 270 -28.98 -27.38 -13.89
N ALA A 271 -28.89 -28.60 -13.40
CA ALA A 271 -27.72 -29.15 -12.69
C ALA A 271 -26.37 -29.02 -13.45
N PRO A 272 -26.27 -29.22 -14.78
CA PRO A 272 -25.02 -29.01 -15.49
C PRO A 272 -24.54 -27.56 -15.41
N LEU A 273 -25.44 -26.59 -15.57
CA LEU A 273 -25.12 -25.17 -15.53
C LEU A 273 -24.79 -24.73 -14.10
N LEU A 274 -25.54 -25.19 -13.08
CA LEU A 274 -25.27 -24.93 -11.67
C LEU A 274 -23.87 -25.40 -11.21
N ARG A 275 -23.37 -26.51 -11.80
CA ARG A 275 -21.97 -26.92 -11.55
C ARG A 275 -20.96 -25.96 -12.15
N THR A 276 -21.18 -25.51 -13.36
CA THR A 276 -20.30 -24.49 -13.99
C THR A 276 -20.31 -23.20 -13.18
N ASP A 277 -21.51 -22.74 -12.77
CA ASP A 277 -21.66 -21.54 -11.96
C ASP A 277 -20.95 -21.63 -10.61
N ARG A 278 -21.03 -22.78 -9.95
CA ARG A 278 -20.33 -23.05 -8.71
C ARG A 278 -18.81 -22.89 -8.87
N ASP A 279 -18.25 -23.43 -9.93
CA ASP A 279 -16.81 -23.37 -10.21
C ASP A 279 -16.40 -21.94 -10.59
N THR A 280 -17.23 -21.22 -11.33
CA THR A 280 -17.03 -19.81 -11.67
C THR A 280 -17.13 -18.89 -10.44
N LEU A 281 -18.12 -19.11 -9.56
CA LEU A 281 -18.23 -18.35 -8.31
C LEU A 281 -17.04 -18.59 -7.39
N ALA A 282 -16.57 -19.84 -7.27
CA ALA A 282 -15.38 -20.16 -6.50
C ALA A 282 -14.14 -19.45 -7.04
N ARG A 283 -13.97 -19.40 -8.38
CA ARG A 283 -12.88 -18.63 -9.02
C ARG A 283 -13.00 -17.14 -8.72
N LEU A 284 -14.18 -16.55 -8.82
CA LEU A 284 -14.42 -15.14 -8.49
C LEU A 284 -14.13 -14.85 -7.00
N ASP A 285 -14.46 -15.78 -6.09
CA ASP A 285 -14.15 -15.64 -4.67
C ASP A 285 -12.65 -15.68 -4.39
N VAL A 286 -11.90 -16.58 -5.08
CA VAL A 286 -10.43 -16.62 -5.02
C VAL A 286 -9.81 -15.33 -5.56
N ILE A 287 -10.30 -14.79 -6.67
CA ILE A 287 -9.84 -13.51 -7.23
C ILE A 287 -10.12 -12.38 -6.23
N GLY A 288 -11.32 -12.35 -5.64
CA GLY A 288 -11.67 -11.38 -4.61
C GLY A 288 -10.79 -11.49 -3.35
N ALA A 289 -10.50 -12.71 -2.89
CA ALA A 289 -9.57 -12.96 -1.79
C ALA A 289 -8.16 -12.47 -2.12
N SER A 290 -7.69 -12.72 -3.36
CA SER A 290 -6.38 -12.29 -3.85
C SER A 290 -6.28 -10.76 -3.91
N ALA A 291 -7.33 -10.08 -4.34
CA ALA A 291 -7.37 -8.62 -4.35
C ALA A 291 -7.33 -8.03 -2.93
N ARG A 292 -8.10 -8.60 -1.99
CA ARG A 292 -8.07 -8.20 -0.58
C ARG A 292 -6.71 -8.48 0.07
N LEU A 293 -6.05 -9.56 -0.31
CA LEU A 293 -4.69 -9.87 0.15
C LEU A 293 -3.70 -8.84 -0.41
N ALA A 294 -3.78 -8.51 -1.70
CA ALA A 294 -2.93 -7.52 -2.35
C ALA A 294 -3.04 -6.14 -1.67
N GLU A 295 -4.25 -5.67 -1.38
CA GLU A 295 -4.45 -4.42 -0.64
C GLU A 295 -3.89 -4.49 0.78
N ALA A 296 -4.01 -5.63 1.48
CA ALA A 296 -3.56 -5.77 2.86
C ALA A 296 -2.04 -5.65 3.05
N TYR A 297 -1.22 -6.07 2.07
CA TYR A 297 0.24 -5.91 2.10
C TYR A 297 0.78 -4.89 1.07
N GLU A 298 -0.11 -4.07 0.49
CA GLU A 298 0.21 -3.07 -0.54
C GLU A 298 0.94 -3.70 -1.73
N GLY A 299 0.40 -4.79 -2.24
CA GLY A 299 0.96 -5.52 -3.38
C GLY A 299 0.72 -4.82 -4.70
N MET A 300 1.69 -4.98 -5.61
CA MET A 300 1.62 -4.47 -6.97
C MET A 300 1.73 -5.61 -7.98
N PRO A 301 1.13 -5.48 -9.16
CA PRO A 301 1.36 -6.40 -10.26
C PRO A 301 2.81 -6.28 -10.72
N VAL A 302 3.45 -7.43 -10.98
CA VAL A 302 4.78 -7.50 -11.58
C VAL A 302 4.69 -7.89 -13.04
N GLU A 303 5.64 -7.43 -13.85
CA GLU A 303 5.78 -7.91 -15.22
C GLU A 303 6.40 -9.32 -15.20
N ILE A 304 5.60 -10.32 -15.60
CA ILE A 304 6.08 -11.71 -15.72
C ILE A 304 6.70 -11.87 -17.10
N VAL A 305 7.99 -12.16 -17.16
CA VAL A 305 8.75 -12.36 -18.40
C VAL A 305 9.17 -13.83 -18.53
N ASP A 306 9.52 -14.25 -19.76
CA ASP A 306 9.91 -15.63 -20.00
C ASP A 306 11.41 -15.87 -19.71
N GLU A 307 12.23 -14.81 -19.74
CA GLU A 307 13.64 -14.84 -19.40
C GLU A 307 13.87 -14.97 -17.88
N PRO A 308 14.92 -15.63 -17.42
CA PRO A 308 15.25 -15.74 -16.00
C PRO A 308 15.81 -14.42 -15.49
N VAL A 309 14.95 -13.53 -15.00
CA VAL A 309 15.29 -12.26 -14.37
C VAL A 309 14.53 -12.05 -13.07
N VAL A 310 15.16 -11.36 -12.15
CA VAL A 310 14.52 -10.85 -10.92
C VAL A 310 14.93 -9.38 -10.80
N GLU A 311 13.98 -8.49 -11.00
CA GLU A 311 14.15 -7.03 -10.86
C GLU A 311 13.05 -6.52 -9.94
N LEU A 312 13.35 -6.50 -8.64
CA LEU A 312 12.41 -6.20 -7.57
C LEU A 312 12.82 -4.90 -6.87
N THR A 313 11.96 -3.90 -6.95
CA THR A 313 12.13 -2.64 -6.25
C THR A 313 11.23 -2.63 -5.02
N SER A 314 11.79 -2.24 -3.87
CA SER A 314 11.07 -2.17 -2.59
C SER A 314 10.42 -3.49 -2.17
N LEU A 315 11.09 -4.61 -2.41
CA LEU A 315 10.63 -5.94 -2.01
C LEU A 315 10.47 -6.02 -0.49
N ARG A 316 9.31 -6.48 -0.04
CA ARG A 316 8.98 -6.78 1.36
C ARG A 316 8.54 -8.24 1.49
N HIS A 317 8.79 -8.83 2.65
CA HIS A 317 8.29 -10.17 2.94
C HIS A 317 6.76 -10.12 3.14
N PRO A 318 5.94 -10.90 2.40
CA PRO A 318 4.48 -10.75 2.43
C PRO A 318 3.87 -10.95 3.82
N LEU A 319 4.28 -11.97 4.57
CA LEU A 319 3.75 -12.23 5.92
C LEU A 319 4.19 -11.17 6.93
N LEU A 320 5.41 -10.64 6.80
CA LEU A 320 5.87 -9.54 7.65
C LEU A 320 5.13 -8.23 7.30
N ALA A 321 4.86 -7.98 6.02
CA ALA A 321 4.09 -6.83 5.58
C ALA A 321 2.65 -6.88 6.14
N LEU A 322 1.98 -8.04 6.11
CA LEU A 322 0.66 -8.23 6.71
C LEU A 322 0.66 -7.94 8.23
N ARG A 323 1.63 -8.51 8.95
CA ARG A 323 1.77 -8.27 10.40
C ARG A 323 2.04 -6.80 10.72
N ALA A 324 2.94 -6.18 9.96
CA ALA A 324 3.30 -4.78 10.16
C ALA A 324 2.11 -3.84 9.87
N ALA A 325 1.30 -4.13 8.87
CA ALA A 325 0.08 -3.38 8.58
C ALA A 325 -0.91 -3.44 9.76
N SER A 326 -1.09 -4.63 10.39
CA SER A 326 -1.95 -4.79 11.56
C SER A 326 -1.40 -4.07 12.80
N GLU A 327 -0.07 -4.03 12.98
CA GLU A 327 0.63 -3.42 14.11
C GLU A 327 1.01 -1.95 13.88
N LYS A 328 0.68 -1.37 12.71
CA LYS A 328 1.10 -0.02 12.28
C LYS A 328 2.61 0.20 12.35
N ARG A 329 3.38 -0.81 11.97
CA ARG A 329 4.83 -0.79 11.85
C ARG A 329 5.25 -0.78 10.39
N THR A 330 6.52 -0.46 10.12
CA THR A 330 7.11 -0.51 8.78
C THR A 330 8.04 -1.71 8.66
N VAL A 331 7.99 -2.39 7.52
CA VAL A 331 8.96 -3.42 7.13
C VAL A 331 10.01 -2.80 6.23
N THR A 332 11.28 -3.13 6.47
CA THR A 332 12.36 -2.67 5.61
C THR A 332 12.20 -3.25 4.21
N ALA A 333 12.15 -2.37 3.21
CA ALA A 333 12.07 -2.72 1.82
C ALA A 333 13.49 -2.87 1.24
N ASN A 334 13.68 -3.84 0.33
CA ASN A 334 14.95 -4.10 -0.33
C ASN A 334 14.81 -4.07 -1.85
N ASN A 335 15.85 -3.61 -2.52
CA ASN A 335 15.96 -3.70 -3.97
C ASN A 335 16.87 -4.88 -4.34
N LEU A 336 16.49 -5.65 -5.35
CA LEU A 336 17.27 -6.79 -5.81
C LEU A 336 17.13 -6.91 -7.33
N VAL A 337 18.28 -6.99 -8.00
CA VAL A 337 18.36 -7.19 -9.45
C VAL A 337 19.27 -8.38 -9.73
N LEU A 338 18.83 -9.35 -10.52
CA LEU A 338 19.58 -10.53 -10.89
C LEU A 338 19.14 -11.03 -12.27
N GLY A 339 20.08 -11.54 -13.06
CA GLY A 339 19.87 -11.95 -14.45
C GLY A 339 20.25 -10.87 -15.47
N ASP A 340 19.92 -11.09 -16.75
CA ASP A 340 20.25 -10.16 -17.83
C ASP A 340 19.30 -8.95 -17.85
N VAL A 341 19.62 -7.95 -17.04
CA VAL A 341 18.85 -6.69 -16.94
C VAL A 341 19.69 -5.55 -17.52
N PRO A 342 19.15 -4.74 -18.45
CA PRO A 342 19.88 -3.61 -19.05
C PRO A 342 20.42 -2.64 -18.00
N GLY A 343 21.71 -2.31 -18.09
CA GLY A 343 22.37 -1.40 -17.15
C GLY A 343 22.88 -2.05 -15.87
N TRP A 344 22.66 -3.35 -15.69
CA TRP A 344 23.13 -4.15 -14.57
C TRP A 344 24.10 -5.26 -15.01
N SER A 345 24.81 -5.86 -14.06
CA SER A 345 25.66 -7.02 -14.33
C SER A 345 24.80 -8.22 -14.71
N LYS A 346 25.25 -9.03 -15.66
CA LYS A 346 24.56 -10.26 -16.11
C LYS A 346 24.78 -11.44 -15.17
N ALA A 347 25.04 -11.20 -13.90
CA ALA A 347 25.28 -12.24 -12.93
C ALA A 347 24.04 -13.16 -12.78
N LYS A 348 24.28 -14.48 -12.78
CA LYS A 348 23.25 -15.50 -12.53
C LYS A 348 23.08 -15.81 -11.05
N ALA A 349 24.10 -15.52 -10.24
CA ALA A 349 24.09 -15.86 -8.82
C ALA A 349 24.38 -14.63 -7.95
N LEU A 350 23.58 -14.42 -6.91
CA LEU A 350 23.80 -13.41 -5.88
C LEU A 350 24.30 -14.06 -4.59
N VAL A 351 25.50 -13.67 -4.17
CA VAL A 351 26.15 -14.14 -2.94
C VAL A 351 25.91 -13.12 -1.83
N VAL A 352 24.98 -13.42 -0.95
CA VAL A 352 24.57 -12.52 0.15
C VAL A 352 25.36 -12.86 1.41
N SER A 353 26.08 -11.89 1.94
CA SER A 353 26.86 -12.06 3.16
C SER A 353 26.49 -11.03 4.23
N GLY A 354 26.94 -11.27 5.47
CA GLY A 354 26.61 -10.39 6.62
C GLY A 354 26.24 -11.20 7.87
N PRO A 355 25.91 -10.51 9.00
CA PRO A 355 25.59 -11.18 10.26
C PRO A 355 24.31 -12.01 10.17
N ASN A 356 24.20 -13.09 10.96
CA ASN A 356 23.01 -13.98 10.92
C ASN A 356 21.73 -13.24 11.31
N ALA A 357 21.80 -12.34 12.30
CA ALA A 357 20.66 -11.48 12.66
C ALA A 357 20.32 -10.41 11.62
N GLY A 358 21.07 -10.30 10.51
CA GLY A 358 20.91 -9.26 9.47
C GLY A 358 19.70 -9.43 8.56
N GLY A 359 18.97 -10.55 8.64
CA GLY A 359 17.77 -10.80 7.81
C GLY A 359 18.05 -11.54 6.48
N LYS A 360 19.19 -12.23 6.35
CA LYS A 360 19.57 -13.01 5.14
C LYS A 360 18.48 -14.03 4.75
N THR A 361 18.04 -14.85 5.71
CA THR A 361 16.99 -15.86 5.53
C THR A 361 15.66 -15.25 5.12
N VAL A 362 15.30 -14.11 5.72
CA VAL A 362 14.08 -13.37 5.36
C VAL A 362 14.16 -12.84 3.93
N LEU A 363 15.31 -12.35 3.50
CA LEU A 363 15.52 -11.92 2.11
C LEU A 363 15.34 -13.08 1.14
N LEU A 364 15.97 -14.25 1.38
CA LEU A 364 15.80 -15.45 0.56
C LEU A 364 14.33 -15.85 0.45
N LYS A 365 13.62 -15.96 1.59
CA LYS A 365 12.19 -16.26 1.61
C LYS A 365 11.38 -15.23 0.84
N SER A 366 11.73 -13.93 0.96
CA SER A 366 11.03 -12.86 0.22
C SER A 366 11.18 -13.00 -1.29
N VAL A 367 12.38 -13.35 -1.78
CA VAL A 367 12.62 -13.57 -3.21
C VAL A 367 11.87 -14.82 -3.70
N GLY A 368 11.93 -15.91 -2.94
CA GLY A 368 11.20 -17.14 -3.27
C GLY A 368 9.69 -16.93 -3.30
N LEU A 369 9.15 -16.23 -2.29
CA LEU A 369 7.72 -15.91 -2.23
C LEU A 369 7.31 -14.96 -3.36
N ALA A 370 8.15 -13.99 -3.75
CA ALA A 370 7.87 -13.11 -4.89
C ALA A 370 7.72 -13.93 -6.19
N ALA A 371 8.61 -14.89 -6.42
CA ALA A 371 8.52 -15.78 -7.57
C ALA A 371 7.26 -16.69 -7.51
N LEU A 372 6.92 -17.23 -6.34
CA LEU A 372 5.71 -18.05 -6.15
C LEU A 372 4.42 -17.25 -6.32
N LEU A 373 4.35 -16.03 -5.76
CA LEU A 373 3.22 -15.14 -5.93
C LEU A 373 3.02 -14.78 -7.40
N ALA A 374 4.09 -14.39 -8.12
CA ALA A 374 4.04 -14.14 -9.54
C ALA A 374 3.56 -15.37 -10.32
N ARG A 375 4.09 -16.55 -10.03
CA ARG A 375 3.68 -17.81 -10.66
C ARG A 375 2.24 -18.20 -10.33
N ALA A 376 1.71 -17.82 -9.17
CA ALA A 376 0.30 -18.02 -8.81
C ALA A 376 -0.64 -17.00 -9.44
N GLY A 377 -0.09 -15.96 -10.10
CA GLY A 377 -0.86 -14.84 -10.65
C GLY A 377 -1.34 -13.84 -9.58
N LEU A 378 -0.64 -13.76 -8.45
CA LEU A 378 -0.94 -12.85 -7.36
C LEU A 378 -0.04 -11.61 -7.41
N HIS A 379 -0.52 -10.47 -6.91
CA HIS A 379 0.32 -9.30 -6.72
C HIS A 379 1.45 -9.59 -5.73
N VAL A 380 2.56 -8.88 -5.87
CA VAL A 380 3.76 -9.04 -5.05
C VAL A 380 3.96 -7.78 -4.20
N PRO A 381 4.41 -7.85 -2.94
CA PRO A 381 4.66 -6.67 -2.11
C PRO A 381 5.96 -5.95 -2.54
N VAL A 382 5.90 -5.28 -3.67
CA VAL A 382 6.98 -4.53 -4.34
C VAL A 382 6.49 -3.17 -4.82
N ALA A 383 7.39 -2.31 -5.31
CA ALA A 383 7.02 -1.11 -6.05
C ALA A 383 6.61 -1.44 -7.50
N SER A 384 5.85 -0.54 -8.11
CA SER A 384 5.47 -0.64 -9.52
C SER A 384 6.69 -0.67 -10.45
N GLY A 385 6.59 -1.37 -11.58
CA GLY A 385 7.68 -1.54 -12.53
C GLY A 385 8.65 -2.67 -12.21
N SER A 386 8.39 -3.45 -11.16
CA SER A 386 9.15 -4.67 -10.85
C SER A 386 8.87 -5.78 -11.88
N ARG A 387 9.89 -6.59 -12.18
CA ARG A 387 9.85 -7.66 -13.19
C ARG A 387 10.33 -8.98 -12.58
N VAL A 388 9.68 -10.08 -12.93
CA VAL A 388 10.02 -11.43 -12.45
C VAL A 388 9.94 -12.42 -13.59
N GLY A 389 10.98 -13.20 -13.79
CA GLY A 389 10.99 -14.33 -14.71
C GLY A 389 9.99 -15.40 -14.31
N PHE A 390 9.38 -16.06 -15.28
CA PHE A 390 8.58 -17.24 -14.99
C PHE A 390 9.50 -18.42 -14.64
N PHE A 391 9.56 -18.75 -13.35
CA PHE A 391 10.34 -19.87 -12.85
C PHE A 391 9.48 -21.12 -12.78
N HIS A 392 9.83 -22.14 -13.56
CA HIS A 392 9.13 -23.44 -13.57
C HIS A 392 9.27 -24.17 -12.24
N ARG A 393 10.42 -24.01 -11.57
CA ARG A 393 10.67 -24.54 -10.23
C ARG A 393 11.39 -23.53 -9.36
N VAL A 394 10.97 -23.46 -8.11
CA VAL A 394 11.68 -22.75 -7.04
C VAL A 394 12.19 -23.79 -6.08
N LEU A 395 13.52 -23.95 -6.05
CA LEU A 395 14.21 -24.93 -5.23
C LEU A 395 14.81 -24.21 -4.02
N ALA A 396 14.60 -24.75 -2.82
CA ALA A 396 15.03 -24.07 -1.60
C ALA A 396 15.74 -25.04 -0.65
N ASP A 397 16.87 -24.59 -0.10
CA ASP A 397 17.50 -25.18 1.07
C ASP A 397 17.57 -24.09 2.14
N ILE A 398 16.48 -23.95 2.89
CA ILE A 398 16.28 -22.92 3.91
C ILE A 398 15.75 -23.63 5.16
N GLY A 399 16.43 -23.51 6.29
CA GLY A 399 15.95 -24.14 7.51
C GLY A 399 16.82 -23.86 8.72
N ASP A 400 16.19 -23.80 9.89
CA ASP A 400 16.87 -23.61 11.17
C ASP A 400 17.56 -24.93 11.57
N GLN A 401 18.83 -24.85 11.92
CA GLN A 401 19.65 -25.99 12.40
C GLN A 401 19.12 -26.65 13.69
N GLN A 402 18.00 -26.17 14.24
CA GLN A 402 17.47 -26.59 15.54
C GLN A 402 16.21 -27.47 15.48
N SER A 403 15.76 -27.91 14.32
CA SER A 403 14.58 -28.79 14.23
C SER A 403 14.93 -30.23 14.64
N VAL A 404 14.51 -30.59 15.85
CA VAL A 404 14.74 -31.89 16.54
C VAL A 404 13.94 -33.06 15.92
N ARG A 405 13.42 -32.96 14.70
CA ARG A 405 12.56 -33.99 14.07
C ARG A 405 13.26 -34.76 12.94
N GLY A 406 14.37 -35.44 13.23
CA GLY A 406 14.96 -36.34 12.26
C GLY A 406 16.18 -37.07 12.79
N ASP A 407 16.30 -38.36 12.53
CA ASP A 407 17.38 -39.27 12.94
C ASP A 407 18.72 -39.08 12.20
N LEU A 408 18.80 -38.16 11.23
CA LEU A 408 20.00 -37.77 10.51
C LEU A 408 20.62 -36.51 11.13
N SER A 409 21.94 -36.42 11.21
CA SER A 409 22.62 -35.19 11.59
C SER A 409 22.16 -34.06 10.63
N THR A 410 21.95 -32.87 11.17
CA THR A 410 21.46 -31.70 10.42
C THR A 410 22.25 -31.45 9.11
N PHE A 411 23.57 -31.61 9.16
CA PHE A 411 24.46 -31.50 8.01
C PHE A 411 24.15 -32.54 6.90
N SER A 412 23.90 -33.82 7.25
CA SER A 412 23.60 -34.87 6.25
C SER A 412 22.26 -34.62 5.57
N ALA A 413 21.28 -34.07 6.27
CA ALA A 413 19.98 -33.69 5.71
C ALA A 413 20.08 -32.55 4.70
N HIS A 414 20.85 -31.48 5.04
CA HIS A 414 21.16 -30.38 4.12
C HIS A 414 21.91 -30.88 2.89
N LEU A 415 22.94 -31.74 3.07
CA LEU A 415 23.71 -32.28 1.98
C LEU A 415 22.85 -33.11 1.02
N ALA A 416 21.94 -33.94 1.55
CA ALA A 416 20.98 -34.68 0.74
C ALA A 416 20.02 -33.79 -0.05
N ASN A 417 19.55 -32.73 0.56
CA ASN A 417 18.70 -31.75 -0.11
C ASN A 417 19.44 -30.99 -1.23
N LEU A 418 20.67 -30.55 -0.96
CA LEU A 418 21.53 -29.87 -1.94
C LEU A 418 21.91 -30.83 -3.10
N ALA A 419 22.14 -32.12 -2.83
CA ALA A 419 22.36 -33.11 -3.89
C ALA A 419 21.12 -33.27 -4.78
N GLY A 420 19.92 -33.27 -4.20
CA GLY A 420 18.66 -33.26 -4.95
C GLY A 420 18.45 -31.99 -5.77
N ILE A 421 18.83 -30.82 -5.23
CA ILE A 421 18.81 -29.52 -5.96
C ILE A 421 19.75 -29.59 -7.16
N LEU A 422 20.99 -30.11 -6.98
CA LEU A 422 21.97 -30.25 -8.06
C LEU A 422 21.49 -31.22 -9.14
N GLU A 423 20.90 -32.35 -8.77
CA GLU A 423 20.30 -33.28 -9.71
C GLU A 423 19.17 -32.65 -10.51
N CYS A 424 18.26 -31.91 -9.85
CA CYS A 424 17.22 -31.13 -10.52
C CYS A 424 17.82 -30.12 -11.48
N ALA A 425 18.85 -29.40 -11.07
CA ALA A 425 19.49 -28.34 -11.85
C ALA A 425 20.19 -28.88 -13.10
N THR A 426 20.82 -30.04 -13.01
CA THR A 426 21.53 -30.70 -14.14
C THR A 426 20.58 -31.38 -15.14
N THR A 427 19.37 -31.75 -14.72
CA THR A 427 18.35 -32.37 -15.58
C THR A 427 17.38 -31.39 -16.24
N ALA A 428 17.32 -30.14 -15.77
CA ALA A 428 16.43 -29.12 -16.28
C ALA A 428 17.06 -28.40 -17.49
N HIS A 429 16.86 -28.91 -18.70
CA HIS A 429 17.45 -28.31 -19.90
C HIS A 429 16.72 -27.10 -20.45
N ASP A 430 15.38 -27.06 -20.32
CA ASP A 430 14.53 -25.99 -20.91
C ASP A 430 13.66 -25.28 -19.84
N GLU A 431 13.95 -25.47 -18.56
CA GLU A 431 13.18 -24.91 -17.47
C GLU A 431 13.97 -23.80 -16.74
N ASN A 432 13.39 -22.63 -16.57
CA ASN A 432 13.96 -21.62 -15.70
C ASN A 432 13.82 -22.04 -14.23
N LEU A 433 14.94 -22.08 -13.51
CA LEU A 433 15.02 -22.42 -12.10
C LEU A 433 15.32 -21.17 -11.26
N LEU A 434 14.75 -21.11 -10.06
CA LEU A 434 15.20 -20.21 -8.99
C LEU A 434 15.70 -21.06 -7.83
N ILE A 435 16.98 -20.96 -7.51
CA ILE A 435 17.66 -21.76 -6.48
C ILE A 435 18.00 -20.84 -5.31
N LEU A 436 17.56 -21.22 -4.12
CA LEU A 436 17.69 -20.44 -2.89
C LEU A 436 18.37 -21.29 -1.81
N CYS A 437 19.61 -20.92 -1.42
CA CYS A 437 20.37 -21.68 -0.42
C CYS A 437 20.76 -20.79 0.75
N ASP A 438 20.35 -21.16 1.95
CA ASP A 438 20.70 -20.45 3.16
C ASP A 438 21.90 -21.13 3.84
N GLU A 439 22.94 -20.34 4.14
CA GLU A 439 24.17 -20.78 4.81
C GLU A 439 24.79 -22.06 4.22
N LEU A 440 25.11 -22.02 2.93
CA LEU A 440 25.59 -23.14 2.15
C LEU A 440 26.75 -23.89 2.84
N MET A 441 26.57 -25.21 3.11
CA MET A 441 27.57 -26.14 3.71
C MET A 441 28.03 -25.78 5.14
N VAL A 442 27.19 -25.14 5.95
CA VAL A 442 27.45 -24.92 7.38
C VAL A 442 27.21 -26.19 8.19
N GLY A 443 27.93 -26.37 9.27
CA GLY A 443 27.79 -27.51 10.20
C GLY A 443 28.85 -28.62 10.01
N THR A 444 29.92 -28.36 9.21
CA THR A 444 31.11 -29.24 9.05
C THR A 444 32.40 -28.45 9.36
N HIS A 445 33.56 -29.11 9.18
CA HIS A 445 34.85 -28.43 9.33
C HIS A 445 34.95 -27.23 8.39
N PRO A 446 35.31 -26.03 8.87
CA PRO A 446 35.23 -24.79 8.11
C PRO A 446 35.91 -24.84 6.73
N ASP A 447 37.12 -25.38 6.63
CA ASP A 447 37.84 -25.46 5.36
C ASP A 447 37.19 -26.43 4.36
N GLN A 448 36.66 -27.56 4.83
CA GLN A 448 35.96 -28.54 4.01
C GLN A 448 34.60 -28.00 3.58
N GLY A 449 33.87 -27.31 4.50
CA GLY A 449 32.61 -26.66 4.22
C GLY A 449 32.79 -25.59 3.16
N ALA A 450 33.78 -24.71 3.29
CA ALA A 450 34.09 -23.67 2.32
C ALA A 450 34.45 -24.22 0.94
N ALA A 451 35.25 -25.30 0.88
CA ALA A 451 35.62 -25.94 -0.40
C ALA A 451 34.41 -26.61 -1.09
N LEU A 452 33.58 -27.31 -0.33
CA LEU A 452 32.35 -27.93 -0.85
C LEU A 452 31.35 -26.89 -1.30
N ALA A 453 31.14 -25.82 -0.52
CA ALA A 453 30.23 -24.70 -0.86
C ALA A 453 30.65 -24.04 -2.17
N ARG A 454 31.95 -23.82 -2.35
CA ARG A 454 32.49 -23.23 -3.58
C ARG A 454 32.25 -24.16 -4.79
N ALA A 455 32.65 -25.44 -4.69
CA ALA A 455 32.45 -26.37 -5.77
C ALA A 455 30.98 -26.55 -6.14
N MET A 456 30.06 -26.58 -5.14
CA MET A 456 28.64 -26.66 -5.36
C MET A 456 28.09 -25.40 -6.06
N LEU A 457 28.53 -24.22 -5.64
CA LEU A 457 28.08 -22.95 -6.24
C LEU A 457 28.58 -22.81 -7.68
N GLU A 458 29.84 -23.24 -7.97
CA GLU A 458 30.36 -23.27 -9.32
C GLU A 458 29.57 -24.24 -10.21
N ALA A 459 29.21 -25.45 -9.70
CA ALA A 459 28.39 -26.42 -10.43
C ALA A 459 26.95 -25.89 -10.68
N LEU A 460 26.32 -25.28 -9.69
CA LEU A 460 24.99 -24.67 -9.84
C LEU A 460 25.03 -23.50 -10.82
N GLY A 461 26.14 -22.74 -10.89
CA GLY A 461 26.33 -21.63 -11.83
C GLY A 461 26.27 -22.01 -13.31
N GLU A 462 26.43 -23.31 -13.65
CA GLU A 462 26.26 -23.84 -15.01
C GLU A 462 24.78 -24.12 -15.34
N ALA A 463 23.92 -24.27 -14.31
CA ALA A 463 22.51 -24.62 -14.48
C ALA A 463 21.72 -23.47 -15.13
N PRO A 464 20.58 -23.79 -15.79
CA PRO A 464 19.64 -22.77 -16.25
C PRO A 464 18.95 -22.10 -15.08
N GLY A 465 18.82 -20.77 -15.11
CA GLY A 465 18.09 -20.01 -14.09
C GLY A 465 18.97 -19.12 -13.22
N LEU A 466 18.46 -18.79 -12.03
CA LEU A 466 19.07 -17.84 -11.10
C LEU A 466 19.30 -18.47 -9.73
N ILE A 467 20.31 -17.98 -9.02
CA ILE A 467 20.74 -18.50 -7.72
C ILE A 467 20.82 -17.32 -6.74
N VAL A 468 20.28 -17.50 -5.54
CA VAL A 468 20.56 -16.61 -4.41
C VAL A 468 21.08 -17.47 -3.26
N VAL A 469 22.28 -17.19 -2.82
CA VAL A 469 22.91 -17.94 -1.73
C VAL A 469 23.34 -17.01 -0.62
N THR A 470 23.14 -17.43 0.62
CA THR A 470 23.72 -16.74 1.77
C THR A 470 24.95 -17.47 2.27
N THR A 471 25.92 -16.74 2.74
CA THR A 471 27.16 -17.32 3.23
C THR A 471 27.88 -16.43 4.24
N HIS A 472 28.72 -17.04 5.05
CA HIS A 472 29.73 -16.39 5.86
C HIS A 472 31.17 -16.77 5.42
N PHE A 473 31.32 -17.64 4.37
CA PHE A 473 32.63 -18.05 3.87
C PHE A 473 33.23 -17.00 2.95
N ASP A 474 34.45 -16.53 3.28
CA ASP A 474 35.19 -15.55 2.49
C ASP A 474 35.57 -16.07 1.09
N SER A 475 35.74 -17.39 0.93
CA SER A 475 36.04 -18.02 -0.35
C SER A 475 34.93 -17.84 -1.39
N LEU A 476 33.65 -17.77 -0.96
CA LEU A 476 32.51 -17.51 -1.85
C LEU A 476 32.41 -16.02 -2.21
N LYS A 477 32.76 -15.13 -1.27
CA LYS A 477 32.86 -13.71 -1.56
C LYS A 477 33.93 -13.41 -2.60
N ALA A 478 35.10 -14.05 -2.45
CA ALA A 478 36.21 -13.94 -3.43
C ALA A 478 35.84 -14.54 -4.79
N LEU A 479 35.06 -15.64 -4.84
CA LEU A 479 34.54 -16.20 -6.09
C LEU A 479 33.71 -15.16 -6.85
N ALA A 480 32.79 -14.48 -6.12
CA ALA A 480 31.94 -13.46 -6.72
C ALA A 480 32.67 -12.18 -7.16
N GLU A 481 33.92 -11.99 -6.77
CA GLU A 481 34.79 -10.92 -7.28
C GLU A 481 35.59 -11.33 -8.53
N SER A 482 35.85 -12.64 -8.68
CA SER A 482 36.70 -13.16 -9.75
C SER A 482 35.92 -13.74 -10.93
N ASP A 483 34.65 -14.02 -10.80
CA ASP A 483 33.81 -14.67 -11.80
C ASP A 483 32.50 -13.87 -12.03
N GLU A 484 32.33 -13.35 -13.23
CA GLU A 484 31.19 -12.48 -13.62
C GLU A 484 29.81 -13.16 -13.51
N ARG A 485 29.76 -14.50 -13.41
CA ARG A 485 28.51 -15.23 -13.17
C ARG A 485 27.95 -14.98 -11.78
N PHE A 486 28.79 -14.53 -10.84
CA PHE A 486 28.46 -14.32 -9.45
C PHE A 486 28.58 -12.85 -9.07
N ARG A 487 27.74 -12.39 -8.18
CA ARG A 487 27.77 -11.02 -7.67
C ARG A 487 27.62 -11.01 -6.16
N ASN A 488 28.40 -10.17 -5.50
CA ASN A 488 28.32 -9.97 -4.07
C ASN A 488 27.20 -9.02 -3.68
N ALA A 489 26.56 -9.29 -2.53
CA ALA A 489 25.72 -8.35 -1.80
C ALA A 489 25.92 -8.53 -0.30
N GLY A 490 25.72 -7.46 0.46
CA GLY A 490 25.89 -7.46 1.91
C GLY A 490 24.66 -6.96 2.66
N MET A 491 24.35 -7.61 3.79
CA MET A 491 23.36 -7.06 4.71
C MET A 491 23.99 -5.97 5.57
N GLU A 492 23.38 -4.80 5.56
CA GLU A 492 23.87 -3.63 6.31
C GLU A 492 23.63 -3.77 7.82
N TYR A 493 24.58 -3.29 8.61
CA TYR A 493 24.51 -3.28 10.06
C TYR A 493 24.87 -1.89 10.61
N ASP A 494 24.02 -1.34 11.46
CA ASP A 494 24.29 -0.06 12.13
C ASP A 494 25.19 -0.28 13.34
N LEU A 495 26.48 0.05 13.20
CA LEU A 495 27.46 -0.07 14.25
C LEU A 495 27.23 0.94 15.38
N VAL A 496 26.56 2.06 15.13
CA VAL A 496 26.27 3.07 16.16
C VAL A 496 25.18 2.60 17.10
N LYS A 497 24.11 2.01 16.54
CA LYS A 497 22.96 1.51 17.31
C LYS A 497 23.08 0.04 17.68
N LEU A 498 24.13 -0.66 17.26
CA LEU A 498 24.37 -2.10 17.43
C LEU A 498 23.16 -2.96 17.00
N ARG A 499 22.56 -2.63 15.87
CA ARG A 499 21.40 -3.36 15.35
C ARG A 499 21.43 -3.50 13.83
N PRO A 500 20.86 -4.58 13.29
CA PRO A 500 20.71 -4.72 11.85
C PRO A 500 19.76 -3.65 11.30
N THR A 501 20.07 -3.15 10.12
CA THR A 501 19.17 -2.26 9.36
C THR A 501 18.22 -3.05 8.47
N PHE A 502 18.53 -4.33 8.23
CA PHE A 502 17.84 -5.24 7.30
C PHE A 502 17.88 -4.76 5.83
N ARG A 503 18.79 -3.86 5.49
CA ARG A 503 18.97 -3.36 4.13
C ARG A 503 20.03 -4.16 3.39
N LEU A 504 19.71 -4.51 2.14
CA LEU A 504 20.65 -5.14 1.22
C LEU A 504 21.47 -4.06 0.51
N LYS A 505 22.78 -4.21 0.52
CA LYS A 505 23.74 -3.44 -0.28
C LYS A 505 24.23 -4.31 -1.41
N ASP A 506 23.91 -3.93 -2.64
CA ASP A 506 24.30 -4.65 -3.84
C ASP A 506 25.74 -4.31 -4.26
N GLY A 507 26.47 -5.27 -4.80
CA GLY A 507 27.84 -5.10 -5.28
C GLY A 507 28.93 -5.08 -4.20
N VAL A 508 28.57 -5.05 -2.92
CA VAL A 508 29.50 -5.00 -1.80
C VAL A 508 29.32 -6.20 -0.88
N PRO A 509 30.35 -7.04 -0.67
CA PRO A 509 30.24 -8.15 0.26
C PRO A 509 30.05 -7.66 1.71
N GLY A 510 29.14 -8.33 2.44
CA GLY A 510 28.91 -8.04 3.86
C GLY A 510 30.11 -8.45 4.72
N ARG A 511 30.35 -7.65 5.76
CA ARG A 511 31.42 -7.87 6.74
C ARG A 511 30.95 -8.70 7.92
N SER A 512 31.93 -9.35 8.58
CA SER A 512 31.73 -9.93 9.90
C SER A 512 31.98 -8.85 10.96
N TYR A 513 30.94 -8.46 11.68
CA TYR A 513 31.02 -7.41 12.71
C TYR A 513 31.31 -7.95 14.10
N ALA A 514 31.71 -9.21 14.25
CA ALA A 514 31.88 -9.87 15.54
C ALA A 514 32.85 -9.17 16.47
N LEU A 515 33.99 -8.73 15.99
CA LEU A 515 35.01 -7.99 16.80
C LEU A 515 34.53 -6.56 17.10
N ASP A 516 33.87 -5.89 16.18
CA ASP A 516 33.34 -4.55 16.40
C ASP A 516 32.20 -4.56 17.46
N ILE A 517 31.35 -5.58 17.39
CA ILE A 517 30.29 -5.81 18.38
C ILE A 517 30.89 -6.16 19.74
N ALA A 518 31.88 -7.07 19.80
CA ALA A 518 32.55 -7.46 21.00
C ALA A 518 33.25 -6.29 21.71
N ALA A 519 33.91 -5.41 20.94
CA ALA A 519 34.51 -4.18 21.46
C ALA A 519 33.47 -3.27 22.12
N ARG A 520 32.32 -3.10 21.49
CA ARG A 520 31.26 -2.21 22.02
C ARG A 520 30.47 -2.80 23.18
N ILE A 521 30.37 -4.13 23.28
CA ILE A 521 29.77 -4.81 24.45
C ILE A 521 30.71 -4.74 25.67
N GLY A 522 31.98 -4.37 25.45
CA GLY A 522 32.94 -4.14 26.53
C GLY A 522 33.92 -5.30 26.76
N LEU A 523 34.20 -6.15 25.75
CA LEU A 523 35.32 -7.07 25.84
C LEU A 523 36.64 -6.29 26.04
N PRO A 524 37.55 -6.76 26.92
CA PRO A 524 38.83 -6.09 27.14
C PRO A 524 39.66 -5.97 25.85
N ASP A 525 40.27 -4.81 25.67
CA ASP A 525 41.09 -4.52 24.49
C ASP A 525 42.22 -5.52 24.25
N GLU A 526 42.79 -6.09 25.31
CA GLU A 526 43.81 -7.14 25.26
C GLU A 526 43.27 -8.41 24.56
N VAL A 527 42.01 -8.82 24.85
CA VAL A 527 41.37 -9.98 24.25
C VAL A 527 41.08 -9.71 22.78
N LEU A 528 40.62 -8.51 22.47
CA LEU A 528 40.33 -8.07 21.07
C LEU A 528 41.62 -7.99 20.24
N ALA A 529 42.70 -7.44 20.82
CA ALA A 529 44.00 -7.40 20.17
C ALA A 529 44.55 -8.81 19.92
N ARG A 530 44.40 -9.70 20.90
CA ARG A 530 44.79 -11.11 20.74
C ARG A 530 43.97 -11.83 19.70
N ALA A 531 42.64 -11.63 19.68
CA ALA A 531 41.76 -12.20 18.66
C ALA A 531 42.17 -11.72 17.26
N ARG A 532 42.42 -10.44 17.06
CA ARG A 532 42.94 -9.90 15.78
C ARG A 532 44.28 -10.52 15.39
N SER A 533 45.19 -10.74 16.32
CA SER A 533 46.50 -11.36 16.02
C SER A 533 46.42 -12.85 15.68
N LEU A 534 45.32 -13.53 15.98
CA LEU A 534 45.05 -14.93 15.63
C LEU A 534 44.32 -15.08 14.30
N MET A 535 43.85 -13.98 13.69
CA MET A 535 43.23 -14.00 12.37
C MET A 535 44.33 -14.08 11.30
N ASN A 536 44.05 -14.77 10.18
CA ASN A 536 44.97 -14.89 9.07
C ASN A 536 45.20 -13.53 8.39
N GLU A 537 46.44 -13.23 7.97
CA GLU A 537 46.81 -11.95 7.32
C GLU A 537 45.98 -11.65 6.05
N SER A 538 45.60 -12.68 5.29
CA SER A 538 44.74 -12.51 4.10
C SER A 538 43.31 -12.03 4.41
N SER A 539 42.74 -12.50 5.54
CA SER A 539 41.41 -12.06 6.00
C SER A 539 41.44 -10.63 6.55
N LEU A 540 42.53 -10.22 7.21
CA LEU A 540 42.70 -8.87 7.74
C LEU A 540 42.83 -7.83 6.65
N GLY A 541 43.60 -8.10 5.59
CA GLY A 541 43.75 -7.21 4.42
C GLY A 541 42.43 -6.97 3.66
N LEU A 542 41.65 -8.04 3.48
CA LEU A 542 40.33 -7.95 2.84
C LEU A 542 39.34 -7.16 3.71
N GLU A 543 39.32 -7.43 5.04
CA GLU A 543 38.43 -6.69 5.95
C GLU A 543 38.75 -5.18 6.01
N GLU A 544 40.04 -4.80 5.97
CA GLU A 544 40.46 -3.41 5.98
C GLU A 544 40.08 -2.69 4.66
N THR A 545 40.26 -3.36 3.53
CA THR A 545 39.83 -2.86 2.21
C THR A 545 38.31 -2.68 2.14
N LEU A 546 37.55 -3.66 2.63
CA LEU A 546 36.09 -3.58 2.72
C LEU A 546 35.61 -2.47 3.68
N ARG A 547 36.34 -2.25 4.78
CA ARG A 547 36.07 -1.13 5.69
C ARG A 547 36.19 0.22 4.97
N ASN A 548 37.27 0.41 4.23
CA ASN A 548 37.53 1.65 3.51
C ASN A 548 36.51 1.88 2.38
N LEU A 549 36.12 0.82 1.67
CA LEU A 549 35.10 0.88 0.62
C LEU A 549 33.73 1.24 1.22
N GLN A 550 33.31 0.59 2.29
CA GLN A 550 32.04 0.86 2.97
C GLN A 550 31.97 2.28 3.53
N THR A 551 33.07 2.80 4.10
CA THR A 551 33.11 4.17 4.61
C THR A 551 32.99 5.19 3.46
N ARG A 552 33.61 4.90 2.31
CA ARG A 552 33.49 5.74 1.12
C ARG A 552 32.09 5.67 0.51
N GLU A 553 31.50 4.50 0.46
CA GLU A 553 30.15 4.30 -0.05
C GLU A 553 29.10 5.03 0.79
N GLN A 554 29.18 4.91 2.12
CA GLN A 554 28.31 5.67 3.04
C GLN A 554 28.45 7.19 2.88
N ALA A 555 29.67 7.66 2.65
CA ALA A 555 29.93 9.07 2.40
C ALA A 555 29.33 9.52 1.06
N LEU A 556 29.42 8.69 0.00
CA LEU A 556 28.82 8.95 -1.31
C LEU A 556 27.29 8.91 -1.25
N GLU A 557 26.72 7.97 -0.52
CA GLU A 557 25.26 7.86 -0.35
C GLU A 557 24.69 9.06 0.40
N HIS A 558 25.40 9.52 1.46
CA HIS A 558 25.01 10.74 2.19
C HIS A 558 25.10 11.97 1.29
N ALA A 559 26.19 12.10 0.53
CA ALA A 559 26.37 13.19 -0.42
C ALA A 559 25.33 13.17 -1.56
N SER A 560 24.95 11.97 -2.03
CA SER A 560 23.90 11.80 -3.04
C SER A 560 22.52 12.20 -2.51
N GLN A 561 22.19 11.84 -1.26
CA GLN A 561 20.94 12.24 -0.62
C GLN A 561 20.87 13.76 -0.38
N GLU A 562 21.98 14.37 0.05
CA GLU A 562 22.06 15.83 0.19
C GLU A 562 21.91 16.55 -1.17
N LEU A 563 22.48 15.99 -2.22
CA LEU A 563 22.40 16.55 -3.56
C LEU A 563 20.98 16.46 -4.13
N GLU A 564 20.28 15.35 -3.91
CA GLU A 564 18.89 15.18 -4.32
C GLU A 564 17.95 16.11 -3.54
N GLN A 565 18.19 16.27 -2.24
CA GLN A 565 17.42 17.20 -1.42
C GLN A 565 17.63 18.65 -1.85
N THR A 566 18.89 19.03 -2.15
CA THR A 566 19.24 20.35 -2.66
C THR A 566 18.62 20.60 -4.05
N ARG A 567 18.57 19.57 -4.89
CA ARG A 567 17.93 19.62 -6.20
C ARG A 567 16.43 19.87 -6.11
N LEU A 568 15.75 19.15 -5.21
CA LEU A 568 14.32 19.34 -4.93
C LEU A 568 14.02 20.76 -4.42
N GLU A 569 14.85 21.27 -3.50
CA GLU A 569 14.72 22.63 -2.98
C GLU A 569 14.95 23.69 -4.09
N LEU A 570 15.90 23.42 -5.00
CA LEU A 570 16.19 24.29 -6.12
C LEU A 570 15.05 24.30 -7.17
N GLU A 571 14.45 23.15 -7.45
CA GLU A 571 13.26 23.05 -8.31
C GLU A 571 12.07 23.83 -7.71
N GLN A 572 11.80 23.65 -6.44
CA GLN A 572 10.74 24.41 -5.74
C GLN A 572 11.00 25.91 -5.74
N ALA A 573 12.25 26.33 -5.50
CA ALA A 573 12.62 27.74 -5.54
C ALA A 573 12.49 28.32 -6.96
N LYS A 574 12.80 27.54 -7.99
CA LYS A 574 12.63 27.92 -9.38
C LYS A 574 11.17 28.11 -9.76
N GLU A 575 10.30 27.20 -9.36
CA GLU A 575 8.85 27.27 -9.59
C GLU A 575 8.26 28.55 -8.95
N VAL A 576 8.63 28.83 -7.70
CA VAL A 576 8.22 30.06 -6.99
C VAL A 576 8.75 31.33 -7.70
N LEU A 577 9.94 31.29 -8.27
CA LEU A 577 10.50 32.43 -9.02
C LEU A 577 9.78 32.63 -10.36
N GLU A 578 9.43 31.58 -11.06
CA GLU A 578 8.65 31.62 -12.30
C GLU A 578 7.25 32.19 -12.05
N GLU A 579 6.56 31.72 -11.00
CA GLU A 579 5.26 32.28 -10.59
C GLU A 579 5.36 33.78 -10.26
N ARG A 580 6.41 34.20 -9.57
CA ARG A 580 6.64 35.63 -9.25
C ARG A 580 6.91 36.46 -10.49
N ALA A 581 7.71 35.95 -11.42
CA ALA A 581 8.01 36.63 -12.68
C ALA A 581 6.76 36.80 -13.56
N ASP A 582 5.91 35.79 -13.63
CA ASP A 582 4.63 35.88 -14.35
C ASP A 582 3.63 36.84 -13.67
N ALA A 583 3.60 36.85 -12.35
CA ALA A 583 2.77 37.78 -11.60
C ALA A 583 3.27 39.25 -11.79
N GLU A 584 4.58 39.50 -11.83
CA GLU A 584 5.19 40.79 -12.09
C GLU A 584 4.92 41.28 -13.52
N LYS A 585 4.99 40.37 -14.48
CA LYS A 585 4.68 40.64 -15.89
C LYS A 585 3.20 41.03 -16.07
N THR A 586 2.29 40.29 -15.48
CA THR A 586 0.85 40.59 -15.53
C THR A 586 0.53 41.92 -14.81
N ALA A 587 1.20 42.25 -13.70
CA ALA A 587 1.05 43.51 -13.00
C ALA A 587 1.56 44.70 -13.84
N THR A 588 2.71 44.54 -14.52
CA THR A 588 3.28 45.59 -15.41
C THR A 588 2.41 45.82 -16.65
N GLU A 589 1.85 44.78 -17.24
CA GLU A 589 0.90 44.90 -18.35
C GLU A 589 -0.40 45.60 -17.92
N ALA A 590 -0.92 45.32 -16.74
CA ALA A 590 -2.08 45.98 -16.18
C ALA A 590 -1.83 47.47 -15.90
N LEU A 591 -0.64 47.82 -15.37
CA LEU A 591 -0.23 49.22 -15.16
C LEU A 591 -0.14 49.99 -16.47
N THR A 592 0.53 49.39 -17.47
CA THR A 592 0.68 50.03 -18.81
C THR A 592 -0.68 50.26 -19.48
N ARG A 593 -1.61 49.30 -19.32
CA ARG A 593 -3.00 49.47 -19.81
C ARG A 593 -3.71 50.59 -19.11
N ARG A 594 -3.56 50.71 -17.79
CA ARG A 594 -4.17 51.76 -16.97
C ARG A 594 -3.65 53.16 -17.30
N GLU A 595 -2.33 53.26 -17.53
CA GLU A 595 -1.71 54.51 -17.99
C GLU A 595 -2.25 54.97 -19.34
N ARG A 596 -2.40 54.03 -20.31
CA ARG A 596 -2.99 54.33 -21.63
C ARG A 596 -4.44 54.80 -21.51
N GLU A 597 -5.24 54.16 -20.67
CA GLU A 597 -6.64 54.57 -20.43
C GLU A 597 -6.73 55.95 -19.78
N LEU A 598 -5.85 56.28 -18.81
CA LEU A 598 -5.77 57.60 -18.21
C LEU A 598 -5.34 58.69 -19.18
N ALA A 599 -4.33 58.39 -20.01
CA ALA A 599 -3.86 59.29 -21.04
C ALA A 599 -4.94 59.58 -22.10
N MET A 600 -5.71 58.60 -22.53
CA MET A 600 -6.84 58.77 -23.45
C MET A 600 -7.94 59.63 -22.82
N ARG A 601 -8.34 59.36 -21.59
CA ARG A 601 -9.37 60.17 -20.89
C ARG A 601 -8.93 61.61 -20.68
N SER A 602 -7.66 61.81 -20.33
CA SER A 602 -7.09 63.15 -20.17
C SER A 602 -7.10 63.92 -21.50
N ARG A 603 -6.75 63.24 -22.60
CA ARG A 603 -6.78 63.85 -23.94
C ARG A 603 -8.21 64.20 -24.40
N GLU A 604 -9.18 63.32 -24.19
CA GLU A 604 -10.58 63.56 -24.49
C GLU A 604 -11.15 64.75 -23.70
N ALA A 605 -10.79 64.88 -22.40
CA ALA A 605 -11.18 65.97 -21.56
C ALA A 605 -10.58 67.32 -22.03
N ILE A 606 -9.30 67.29 -22.44
CA ILE A 606 -8.64 68.51 -23.01
C ILE A 606 -9.27 68.86 -24.34
N ASP A 607 -9.54 67.94 -25.23
CA ASP A 607 -10.19 68.22 -26.53
C ASP A 607 -11.61 68.76 -26.38
N ALA A 608 -12.36 68.28 -25.36
CA ALA A 608 -13.69 68.83 -25.02
C ALA A 608 -13.57 70.20 -24.50
N ALA A 609 -12.64 70.49 -23.57
CA ALA A 609 -12.43 71.84 -23.03
C ALA A 609 -11.99 72.86 -24.10
N VAL A 610 -11.15 72.42 -25.05
CA VAL A 610 -10.73 73.27 -26.21
C VAL A 610 -11.92 73.57 -27.14
N ARG A 611 -12.82 72.60 -27.39
CA ARG A 611 -14.03 72.81 -28.20
C ARG A 611 -14.96 73.85 -27.51
N ASP A 612 -15.26 73.65 -26.23
CA ASP A 612 -16.09 74.52 -25.45
C ASP A 612 -15.51 75.99 -25.40
N ALA A 613 -14.19 76.12 -25.29
CA ALA A 613 -13.50 77.38 -25.34
C ALA A 613 -13.64 78.05 -26.72
N ARG A 614 -13.50 77.30 -27.81
CA ARG A 614 -13.64 77.84 -29.19
C ARG A 614 -15.06 78.30 -29.48
N ASP A 615 -16.05 77.55 -29.03
CA ASP A 615 -17.44 77.88 -29.24
C ASP A 615 -17.80 79.12 -28.45
N ALA A 616 -17.39 79.23 -27.18
CA ALA A 616 -17.58 80.39 -26.34
C ALA A 616 -16.88 81.65 -26.88
N ILE A 617 -15.63 81.56 -27.37
CA ILE A 617 -14.90 82.65 -28.01
C ILE A 617 -15.64 83.08 -29.27
N SER A 618 -16.14 82.14 -30.08
CA SER A 618 -16.90 82.42 -31.29
C SER A 618 -18.20 83.19 -31.01
N GLU A 619 -18.86 82.87 -29.90
CA GLU A 619 -20.08 83.51 -29.44
C GLU A 619 -19.79 84.89 -28.94
N ILE A 620 -18.77 85.07 -28.08
CA ILE A 620 -18.36 86.43 -27.57
C ILE A 620 -17.92 87.34 -28.71
N VAL A 621 -17.20 86.86 -29.69
CA VAL A 621 -16.80 87.63 -30.88
C VAL A 621 -17.98 87.99 -31.77
N ARG A 622 -18.97 87.11 -31.89
CA ARG A 622 -20.20 87.31 -32.66
C ARG A 622 -21.07 88.45 -31.98
N GLU A 623 -21.14 88.45 -30.65
CA GLU A 623 -21.86 89.42 -29.87
C GLU A 623 -21.17 90.81 -29.90
N ALA A 624 -19.85 90.87 -29.74
CA ALA A 624 -19.05 92.05 -29.89
C ALA A 624 -19.09 92.68 -31.30
N ARG A 625 -19.23 91.90 -32.37
CA ARG A 625 -19.42 92.35 -33.75
C ARG A 625 -20.83 92.95 -34.02
N ARG A 626 -21.84 92.55 -33.23
CA ARG A 626 -23.23 93.07 -33.37
C ARG A 626 -23.44 94.46 -32.79
N GLU A 627 -22.72 94.84 -31.72
CA GLU A 627 -22.91 96.07 -30.93
C GLU A 627 -21.88 97.16 -31.22
N ARG A 628 -21.14 97.23 -32.25
CA ARG A 628 -20.18 98.24 -32.77
C ARG A 628 -19.89 99.43 -31.88
N SER A 629 -19.74 99.31 -30.57
CA SER A 629 -19.44 100.37 -29.61
C SER A 629 -18.13 100.07 -28.85
N PRO A 630 -17.36 101.16 -28.44
CA PRO A 630 -16.13 100.90 -27.64
C PRO A 630 -16.37 100.25 -26.32
N GLN A 631 -17.62 100.39 -25.76
CA GLN A 631 -18.02 99.74 -24.49
C GLN A 631 -18.23 98.21 -24.71
N ALA A 632 -18.81 97.76 -25.85
CA ALA A 632 -19.00 96.39 -26.17
C ALA A 632 -17.65 95.63 -26.33
N ALA A 633 -16.59 96.28 -26.82
CA ALA A 633 -15.24 95.71 -26.90
C ALA A 633 -14.62 95.48 -25.50
N GLN A 634 -14.89 96.39 -24.56
CA GLN A 634 -14.43 96.24 -23.16
C GLN A 634 -15.16 95.07 -22.43
N VAL A 635 -16.46 94.97 -22.64
CA VAL A 635 -17.28 93.86 -22.07
C VAL A 635 -16.89 92.53 -22.64
N ALA A 636 -16.63 92.41 -23.96
CA ALA A 636 -16.11 91.20 -24.61
C ALA A 636 -14.74 90.76 -24.09
N ARG A 637 -13.88 91.77 -23.79
CA ARG A 637 -12.53 91.44 -23.22
C ARG A 637 -12.64 90.88 -21.81
N VAL A 638 -13.53 91.46 -20.96
CA VAL A 638 -13.76 90.91 -19.59
C VAL A 638 -14.45 89.53 -19.63
N ALA A 639 -15.36 89.33 -20.58
CA ALA A 639 -16.01 87.99 -20.78
C ALA A 639 -14.99 86.94 -21.26
N LEU A 640 -14.07 87.33 -22.16
CA LEU A 640 -12.97 86.45 -22.62
C LEU A 640 -12.03 86.03 -21.46
N ASP A 641 -11.64 86.99 -20.62
CA ASP A 641 -10.80 86.74 -19.44
C ASP A 641 -11.49 85.89 -18.40
N LYS A 642 -12.79 86.07 -18.21
CA LYS A 642 -13.58 85.26 -17.31
C LYS A 642 -13.69 83.82 -17.84
N LYS A 643 -13.95 83.70 -19.16
CA LYS A 643 -14.09 82.39 -19.78
C LYS A 643 -12.75 81.61 -19.86
N ALA A 644 -11.63 82.31 -20.10
CA ALA A 644 -10.30 81.71 -20.04
C ALA A 644 -9.98 81.11 -18.65
N LYS A 645 -10.36 81.84 -17.59
CA LYS A 645 -10.25 81.36 -16.19
C LYS A 645 -11.13 80.13 -15.92
N GLU A 646 -12.37 80.16 -16.44
CA GLU A 646 -13.27 79.01 -16.29
C GLU A 646 -12.80 77.74 -17.04
N VAL A 647 -12.22 77.90 -18.25
CA VAL A 647 -11.64 76.81 -19.02
C VAL A 647 -10.38 76.24 -18.36
N THR A 648 -9.52 77.15 -17.82
CA THR A 648 -8.32 76.76 -17.10
C THR A 648 -8.65 76.00 -15.82
N ALA A 649 -9.74 76.38 -15.11
CA ALA A 649 -10.22 75.71 -13.92
C ALA A 649 -10.92 74.36 -14.20
N LYS A 650 -11.37 74.09 -15.45
CA LYS A 650 -11.99 72.85 -15.90
C LYS A 650 -10.95 71.84 -16.47
N LEU A 651 -9.71 72.25 -16.71
CA LEU A 651 -8.68 71.34 -17.12
C LEU A 651 -8.39 70.35 -16.00
N PRO A 652 -8.36 69.06 -16.30
CA PRO A 652 -8.05 68.05 -15.29
C PRO A 652 -6.64 68.28 -14.74
N GLU A 653 -6.50 68.21 -13.41
CA GLU A 653 -5.17 68.21 -12.78
C GLU A 653 -4.38 66.99 -13.28
N PRO A 654 -3.07 67.12 -13.50
CA PRO A 654 -2.24 66.01 -13.91
C PRO A 654 -2.38 64.88 -12.88
N PRO A 655 -2.60 63.63 -13.33
CA PRO A 655 -2.81 62.52 -12.44
C PRO A 655 -1.61 62.37 -11.51
N GLN A 656 -1.80 62.59 -10.22
CA GLN A 656 -0.82 62.24 -9.20
C GLN A 656 -0.92 60.71 -8.98
N LEU A 657 0.11 59.95 -9.36
CA LEU A 657 0.24 58.55 -9.00
C LEU A 657 0.42 58.45 -7.48
N ASP A 658 -0.59 57.96 -6.80
CA ASP A 658 -0.51 57.63 -5.37
C ASP A 658 0.24 56.31 -5.18
N LEU A 659 1.59 56.42 -5.15
CA LEU A 659 2.50 55.32 -4.95
C LEU A 659 2.25 54.55 -3.64
N ASN A 660 1.61 55.16 -2.65
CA ASN A 660 1.29 54.50 -1.38
C ASN A 660 0.07 53.58 -1.50
N ARG A 661 -0.96 53.98 -2.25
CA ARG A 661 -2.09 53.11 -2.56
C ARG A 661 -1.69 51.89 -3.44
N LEU A 662 -0.73 52.10 -4.33
CA LEU A 662 -0.18 50.99 -5.13
C LEU A 662 0.65 50.01 -4.29
N ARG A 663 1.43 50.49 -3.32
CA ARG A 663 2.13 49.66 -2.36
C ARG A 663 1.19 48.89 -1.45
N GLU A 664 0.12 49.47 -0.95
CA GLU A 664 -0.92 48.80 -0.15
C GLU A 664 -1.66 47.73 -0.97
N ALA A 665 -1.99 48.01 -2.23
CA ALA A 665 -2.66 47.05 -3.10
C ALA A 665 -1.76 45.85 -3.46
N LEU A 666 -0.46 46.03 -3.57
CA LEU A 666 0.52 44.97 -3.76
C LEU A 666 0.76 44.18 -2.46
N ALA A 667 0.79 44.85 -1.32
CA ALA A 667 0.94 44.19 -0.01
C ALA A 667 -0.28 43.30 0.33
N ASN A 668 -1.50 43.75 0.02
CA ASN A 668 -2.75 42.99 0.25
C ASN A 668 -2.95 41.81 -0.69
N ARG A 669 -2.14 41.67 -1.74
CA ARG A 669 -2.12 40.49 -2.65
C ARG A 669 -0.98 39.52 -2.35
N GLY A 670 -0.30 39.62 -1.21
CA GLY A 670 0.75 38.70 -0.80
C GLY A 670 2.10 38.92 -1.52
N LEU A 671 2.24 39.94 -2.33
CA LEU A 671 3.47 40.35 -3.05
C LEU A 671 4.27 41.41 -2.29
N GLY A 672 4.18 41.40 -0.96
CA GLY A 672 4.98 42.28 -0.10
C GLY A 672 6.41 41.82 -0.04
N THR A 673 7.33 42.66 -0.43
CA THR A 673 8.77 42.54 -0.15
C THR A 673 8.96 42.18 1.32
N GLY A 674 9.54 40.99 1.59
CA GLY A 674 9.83 40.55 2.94
C GLY A 674 10.84 41.45 3.64
N GLU A 675 10.34 42.46 4.32
CA GLU A 675 11.06 43.15 5.38
C GLU A 675 10.64 42.51 6.72
N ARG A 676 11.52 41.69 7.29
CA ARG A 676 11.47 41.31 8.69
C ARG A 676 11.58 42.58 9.52
N GLY A 677 10.55 42.84 10.32
CA GLY A 677 10.51 43.95 11.23
C GLY A 677 11.66 43.89 12.23
N ASP A 678 12.38 44.99 12.30
CA ASP A 678 13.16 45.34 13.46
C ASP A 678 12.62 46.68 14.00
N LYS A 679 12.02 46.62 15.18
CA LYS A 679 11.57 47.76 15.95
C LYS A 679 12.75 48.23 16.79
N ASN A 680 13.07 49.48 16.65
CA ASN A 680 13.82 50.36 17.55
C ASN A 680 15.20 50.83 17.08
N LYS A 681 15.31 52.03 16.61
CA LYS A 681 15.87 53.18 17.35
C LYS A 681 16.07 54.43 16.48
N LYS A 682 15.65 55.51 17.06
CA LYS A 682 15.83 56.90 16.65
C LYS A 682 17.30 57.31 16.53
N ASN A 683 17.44 58.34 15.71
CA ASN A 683 18.36 59.47 15.73
C ASN A 683 19.62 59.47 14.84
N GLN A 684 19.43 60.24 13.86
CA GLN A 684 20.17 61.47 13.40
C GLN A 684 21.49 61.34 12.65
N PRO A 685 21.79 62.37 11.85
CA PRO A 685 22.50 62.21 10.58
C PRO A 685 23.91 62.82 10.65
N ALA A 686 24.77 62.44 9.76
CA ALA A 686 25.82 63.29 9.20
C ALA A 686 26.74 62.55 8.26
N GLN A 687 26.81 63.05 7.18
CA GLN A 687 27.85 63.73 6.43
C GLN A 687 28.50 62.93 5.29
N ARG A 688 28.43 63.59 4.17
CA ARG A 688 29.09 63.30 2.92
C ARG A 688 30.63 63.22 3.07
N GLY A 689 31.22 62.26 2.41
CA GLY A 689 32.62 62.27 2.07
C GLY A 689 32.87 61.53 0.77
N LYS A 690 33.36 62.20 -0.20
CA LYS A 690 33.65 61.79 -1.58
C LYS A 690 34.94 60.93 -1.68
N SER A 691 34.98 60.18 -2.80
CA SER A 691 36.13 59.74 -3.59
C SER A 691 36.76 58.39 -3.12
N ALA A 692 37.15 57.50 -3.92
CA ALA A 692 37.63 57.41 -5.26
C ALA A 692 37.61 55.93 -5.70
N ALA A 693 37.47 55.71 -6.99
CA ALA A 693 37.64 54.41 -7.62
C ALA A 693 39.08 53.95 -7.56
N GLU A 694 39.29 52.67 -7.20
CA GLU A 694 40.44 51.95 -7.68
C GLU A 694 40.18 50.47 -7.76
N ALA A 695 40.61 49.89 -8.83
CA ALA A 695 40.60 48.61 -9.43
C ALA A 695 40.57 47.38 -8.49
N THR A 696 39.61 46.54 -8.75
CA THR A 696 39.48 45.17 -8.25
C THR A 696 40.37 44.22 -9.01
N SER A 697 41.41 43.68 -8.39
CA SER A 697 42.01 42.41 -8.83
C SER A 697 41.26 41.27 -8.14
N GLN A 698 40.62 40.43 -8.89
CA GLN A 698 39.94 39.19 -8.40
C GLN A 698 41.04 38.21 -7.94
N ALA A 699 41.10 37.95 -6.63
CA ALA A 699 41.77 36.80 -6.06
C ALA A 699 40.87 35.55 -6.18
N PRO A 700 41.41 34.34 -6.35
CA PRO A 700 40.62 33.12 -6.51
C PRO A 700 39.79 32.86 -5.29
N LEU A 701 38.51 32.49 -5.49
CA LEU A 701 37.57 32.07 -4.45
C LEU A 701 38.07 30.74 -3.80
N THR A 702 38.67 30.85 -2.63
CA THR A 702 39.01 29.68 -1.82
C THR A 702 37.77 29.17 -1.13
N LEU A 703 37.33 27.95 -1.47
CA LEU A 703 36.16 27.33 -0.89
C LEU A 703 36.41 26.93 0.57
N GLN A 704 35.45 27.20 1.42
CA GLN A 704 35.43 26.81 2.83
C GLN A 704 35.38 25.28 2.93
N SER A 705 36.34 24.64 3.61
CA SER A 705 36.47 23.20 3.80
C SER A 705 36.77 22.88 5.26
N ARG A 706 36.53 21.62 5.69
CA ARG A 706 36.90 21.20 7.06
C ARG A 706 38.37 21.35 7.41
N ALA A 707 39.22 21.32 6.43
CA ALA A 707 40.68 21.45 6.63
C ALA A 707 41.11 22.89 6.86
N ASN A 708 40.39 23.88 6.32
CA ASN A 708 40.73 25.32 6.42
C ASN A 708 39.75 26.12 7.28
N THR A 709 38.90 25.45 8.11
CA THR A 709 37.86 26.09 8.90
C THR A 709 37.93 25.64 10.35
N LEU A 710 37.94 26.60 11.28
CA LEU A 710 37.86 26.38 12.71
C LEU A 710 36.53 26.92 13.25
N ASP A 711 35.80 26.11 14.03
CA ASP A 711 34.54 26.50 14.66
C ASP A 711 34.68 26.65 16.17
N LEU A 712 34.61 27.87 16.66
CA LEU A 712 34.78 28.25 18.06
C LEU A 712 33.45 28.54 18.77
N ARG A 713 32.33 28.26 18.17
CA ARG A 713 31.02 28.56 18.75
C ARG A 713 30.75 27.76 20.01
N GLY A 714 30.30 28.43 21.08
CA GLY A 714 29.98 27.82 22.36
C GLY A 714 31.16 27.59 23.30
N GLN A 715 32.39 27.95 22.90
CA GLN A 715 33.57 27.86 23.72
C GLN A 715 33.79 29.07 24.62
N ARG A 716 34.58 28.92 25.69
CA ARG A 716 35.04 30.02 26.52
C ARG A 716 36.19 30.76 25.82
N ALA A 717 36.35 32.05 26.13
CA ALA A 717 37.32 32.89 25.43
C ALA A 717 38.75 32.38 25.52
N ASP A 718 39.18 31.87 26.67
CA ASP A 718 40.54 31.33 26.90
C ASP A 718 40.79 30.03 26.13
N GLU A 719 39.80 29.14 26.08
CA GLU A 719 39.83 27.87 25.34
C GLU A 719 39.89 28.16 23.84
N ALA A 720 39.03 29.08 23.37
CA ALA A 720 38.95 29.47 21.99
C ALA A 720 40.26 30.10 21.46
N LEU A 721 40.98 30.90 22.26
CA LEU A 721 42.27 31.45 21.87
C LEU A 721 43.34 30.38 21.75
N SER A 722 43.41 29.43 22.67
CA SER A 722 44.39 28.33 22.62
C SER A 722 44.18 27.45 21.39
N GLU A 723 42.93 27.17 21.04
CA GLU A 723 42.58 26.38 19.85
C GLU A 723 42.80 27.12 18.55
N LEU A 724 42.56 28.45 18.54
CA LEU A 724 42.85 29.34 17.40
C LEU A 724 44.34 29.39 17.16
N GLU A 725 45.18 29.52 18.17
CA GLU A 725 46.64 29.55 18.04
C GLU A 725 47.16 28.26 17.47
N ALA A 726 46.78 27.11 18.00
CA ALA A 726 47.13 25.78 17.49
C ALA A 726 46.65 25.54 16.04
N PHE A 727 45.48 26.05 15.69
CA PHE A 727 44.95 25.96 14.33
C PHE A 727 45.75 26.81 13.33
N LEU A 728 46.07 28.05 13.69
CA LEU A 728 46.86 28.94 12.83
C LEU A 728 48.30 28.44 12.61
N ASP A 729 48.92 27.89 13.68
CA ASP A 729 50.26 27.29 13.61
C ASP A 729 50.27 26.08 12.66
N ARG A 730 49.31 25.17 12.84
CA ARG A 730 49.18 24.00 11.95
C ARG A 730 48.91 24.37 10.51
N THR A 731 47.97 25.26 10.23
CA THR A 731 47.58 25.65 8.86
C THR A 731 48.64 26.47 8.18
N ALA A 732 49.42 27.23 8.91
CA ALA A 732 50.63 27.94 8.37
C ALA A 732 51.74 26.94 8.00
N LEU A 733 51.97 25.88 8.80
CA LEU A 733 52.91 24.80 8.43
C LEU A 733 52.45 23.97 7.24
N GLU A 734 51.12 23.80 7.05
CA GLU A 734 50.57 23.12 5.90
C GLU A 734 50.51 23.98 4.61
N GLY A 735 50.94 25.26 4.68
CA GLY A 735 51.01 26.18 3.52
C GLY A 735 49.64 26.66 3.04
N ALA A 736 48.67 26.81 3.92
CA ALA A 736 47.34 27.30 3.55
C ALA A 736 47.36 28.82 3.36
N ASP A 737 46.88 29.32 2.21
CA ASP A 737 46.79 30.76 1.91
C ASP A 737 45.68 31.48 2.65
N THR A 738 44.52 30.77 2.84
CA THR A 738 43.29 31.36 3.43
C THR A 738 42.61 30.39 4.36
N VAL A 739 42.26 30.84 5.58
CA VAL A 739 41.51 30.04 6.57
C VAL A 739 40.32 30.80 7.11
N PHE A 740 39.31 30.06 7.61
CA PHE A 740 38.05 30.59 8.11
C PHE A 740 37.92 30.26 9.58
N VAL A 741 37.52 31.25 10.40
CA VAL A 741 37.25 31.09 11.82
C VAL A 741 35.81 31.50 12.15
N ILE A 742 35.01 30.54 12.59
CA ILE A 742 33.60 30.72 12.94
C ILE A 742 33.48 30.99 14.43
N HIS A 743 33.13 32.21 14.80
CA HIS A 743 32.91 32.60 16.22
C HIS A 743 31.43 32.92 16.51
N GLY A 744 30.57 32.90 15.45
CA GLY A 744 29.13 33.14 15.58
C GLY A 744 28.73 34.58 15.78
N HIS A 745 27.39 34.83 15.79
CA HIS A 745 26.81 36.16 15.92
C HIS A 745 26.41 36.53 17.37
N GLY A 746 26.58 35.66 18.38
CA GLY A 746 26.09 35.79 19.73
C GLY A 746 26.32 37.17 20.39
N THR A 747 26.73 37.22 21.63
CA THR A 747 27.03 38.48 22.38
C THR A 747 28.16 39.32 21.80
N GLY A 748 28.91 38.79 20.84
CA GLY A 748 30.08 39.44 20.24
C GLY A 748 31.37 39.33 21.04
N ALA A 749 31.32 38.73 22.22
CA ALA A 749 32.52 38.58 23.09
C ALA A 749 33.62 37.75 22.42
N LEU A 750 33.31 36.57 21.90
CA LEU A 750 34.24 35.71 21.15
C LEU A 750 34.80 36.42 19.90
N ARG A 751 33.92 37.05 19.13
CA ARG A 751 34.33 37.84 17.97
C ARG A 751 35.37 38.91 18.28
N LYS A 752 35.17 39.64 19.39
CA LYS A 752 36.06 40.68 19.82
C LYS A 752 37.45 40.12 20.16
N VAL A 753 37.47 39.07 21.01
CA VAL A 753 38.69 38.42 21.46
C VAL A 753 39.44 37.78 20.28
N VAL A 754 38.76 37.07 19.41
CA VAL A 754 39.34 36.47 18.19
C VAL A 754 39.98 37.54 17.26
N ARG A 755 39.28 38.64 17.00
CA ARG A 755 39.81 39.71 16.11
C ARG A 755 40.94 40.52 16.74
N GLU A 756 40.95 40.70 18.05
CA GLU A 756 42.04 41.30 18.80
C GLU A 756 43.30 40.42 18.73
N TYR A 757 43.18 39.11 18.85
CA TYR A 757 44.26 38.16 18.71
C TYR A 757 44.80 38.13 17.24
N LEU A 758 43.92 38.08 16.24
CA LEU A 758 44.30 38.06 14.84
C LEU A 758 45.05 39.31 14.42
N ALA A 759 44.80 40.46 15.06
CA ALA A 759 45.52 41.71 14.76
C ALA A 759 46.96 41.69 15.24
N THR A 760 47.31 40.86 16.24
CA THR A 760 48.62 40.75 16.85
C THR A 760 49.40 39.47 16.48
N SER A 761 48.72 38.50 15.88
CA SER A 761 49.28 37.19 15.55
C SER A 761 50.35 37.29 14.44
N PRO A 762 51.53 36.64 14.59
CA PRO A 762 52.60 36.66 13.60
C PRO A 762 52.24 35.91 12.30
N TYR A 763 51.29 34.98 12.34
CA TYR A 763 50.87 34.15 11.24
C TYR A 763 49.89 34.84 10.27
N VAL A 764 49.25 35.94 10.72
CA VAL A 764 48.16 36.60 9.99
C VAL A 764 48.70 37.76 9.16
N GLY A 765 48.51 37.70 7.85
CA GLY A 765 48.80 38.79 6.92
C GLY A 765 47.71 39.85 6.94
N ARG A 766 46.47 39.45 6.78
CA ARG A 766 45.27 40.27 6.89
C ARG A 766 44.05 39.42 7.19
N PHE A 767 43.04 40.03 7.83
CA PHE A 767 41.76 39.37 8.04
C PHE A 767 40.60 40.34 7.73
N ARG A 768 39.42 39.75 7.41
CA ARG A 768 38.19 40.47 7.16
C ARG A 768 36.98 39.71 7.72
N ALA A 769 35.86 40.36 7.86
CA ALA A 769 34.60 39.68 8.08
C ALA A 769 34.21 38.86 6.85
N GLY A 770 33.52 37.73 7.04
CA GLY A 770 32.96 36.95 5.94
C GLY A 770 31.98 37.73 5.09
N GLY A 771 31.95 37.50 3.79
CA GLY A 771 30.98 38.07 2.87
C GLY A 771 29.61 37.34 2.85
N ALA A 772 28.75 37.75 1.93
CA ALA A 772 27.52 37.04 1.62
C ALA A 772 27.86 35.64 1.06
N GLY A 773 27.51 34.58 1.76
CA GLY A 773 27.89 33.18 1.44
C GLY A 773 29.07 32.61 2.26
N GLU A 774 29.82 33.44 3.00
CA GLU A 774 30.96 33.03 3.84
C GLU A 774 30.59 33.03 5.37
N GLY A 775 29.33 33.24 5.71
CA GLY A 775 28.86 33.29 7.10
C GLY A 775 28.79 34.68 7.72
N GLY A 776 28.97 35.74 6.94
CA GLY A 776 28.81 37.14 7.36
C GLY A 776 29.74 37.55 8.50
N ASP A 777 29.30 38.46 9.37
CA ASP A 777 30.05 38.97 10.52
C ASP A 777 30.26 37.94 11.66
N GLY A 778 29.67 36.73 11.51
CA GLY A 778 29.89 35.58 12.42
C GLY A 778 31.15 34.76 12.06
N VAL A 779 31.84 35.09 10.96
CA VAL A 779 33.06 34.42 10.47
C VAL A 779 34.14 35.47 10.23
N SER A 780 35.39 35.13 10.57
CA SER A 780 36.58 35.89 10.18
C SER A 780 37.33 35.10 9.13
N VAL A 781 37.56 35.70 7.99
CA VAL A 781 38.38 35.16 6.86
C VAL A 781 39.77 35.73 7.01
N ILE A 782 40.76 34.85 7.09
CA ILE A 782 42.13 35.16 7.44
C ILE A 782 43.03 34.76 6.28
N SER A 783 43.85 35.67 5.78
CA SER A 783 44.98 35.38 4.86
C SER A 783 46.22 35.22 5.68
N LEU A 784 46.85 34.06 5.62
CA LEU A 784 48.11 33.77 6.32
C LEU A 784 49.29 34.44 5.57
N LYS A 785 50.36 34.72 6.32
CA LYS A 785 51.64 35.15 5.76
C LYS A 785 52.33 33.92 5.19
N GLY A 786 52.57 33.88 3.87
CA GLY A 786 53.36 32.82 3.26
C GLY A 786 54.84 32.88 3.67
#